data_f72cefe06ea94018a8f40d58d4bc0801
#
_entry.id   f72cefe06ea94018a8f40d58d4bc0801
#
_cell.length_a   1.000
_cell.length_b   1.000
_cell.length_c   1.000
_cell.angle_alpha   90.00
_cell.angle_beta   90.00
_cell.angle_gamma   90.00
#
_symmetry.space_group_name_H-M   'P 1'
#
loop_
_entity.id
_entity.type
_entity.pdbx_description
1 polymer ?
#
loop_
_entity_poly.entity_id
_entity_poly.type
_entity_poly.pdbx_seq_one_letter_code
_entity_poly.pdbx_strand_id
1 'polypeptide(L)'
;MSPLFRLSLLTAAIAVAFPVLATDNSSQNNTDTDTVTVVGNWLDNPDTSSVLLNHPGARSIVTQQQMHEQGDQTIADSLRGVPGVQVRDSNGTGGSDISLNVGVRGLTSRLSPRSTILMDGVPLAVAPYGQPQLSMAPLSIGNLQSVDVVRGGGAVRYGPQNVGGVINFVTRDIPKTFGGTASVQTQGASHGGLKTLTSASVGGTADNGLGAELLYSGLHGQGYRDNNDNTDIDDFMLKTRYAFSDRDELLANFHYYDAKAGMPGGLSAAQYAQNPFQSTRPWDQFEGRRKDMSFKYKHQEDDKQFEVLTYFTDSYRGSNIESEGTGKNAGQRRMVSYPRHYSTWAIEPSYSQVFRFWDMAHEITLGYRYLNETMDEKASRSAWYNPADIGSTPETPDYYQHTSGGTAANAFYIDDTINVGNWTVTPGLRYESIRTHVDDAFNNISREKSYSEPLPSLNVMYHLSDSWKLFANANTSFGSMQYFQLTKGGNGNQPAPGLTAEKAHTYEFGTRYDDTVVKAEATLFYIDFDNQLQYISNDVGWTNMGATKHKGIELALSYDLSELNRALDGASVYTSYTYTKASTDKGDFAGKDLPFYSRQVYTVGTRYATGSWVWNLDGYAQSKQHSPGTGPEYVTQESADGQFGDIAGYMVWNMRGEYNFGPQLSNLTLGAGVKNLFDQRYFTRSNDNNFGKYVGEPRTFFVQGSIAF
;
A
#
# COMPACT_ATOMS: atom_id res chain seq x y z
N MET A 1 -23.26 -1.61 -31.46
CA MET A 1 -24.18 -2.48 -30.69
C MET A 1 -23.37 -3.07 -29.56
N SER A 2 -23.54 -2.55 -28.36
CA SER A 2 -22.82 -3.01 -27.16
C SER A 2 -23.50 -4.25 -26.58
N PRO A 3 -22.77 -5.32 -26.22
CA PRO A 3 -23.34 -6.40 -25.44
C PRO A 3 -23.40 -5.99 -23.96
N LEU A 4 -24.59 -5.83 -23.46
CA LEU A 4 -24.92 -5.78 -22.03
C LEU A 4 -24.59 -7.16 -21.41
N PHE A 5 -23.46 -7.26 -20.71
CA PHE A 5 -23.20 -8.39 -19.82
C PHE A 5 -24.14 -8.30 -18.62
N ARG A 6 -25.15 -9.14 -18.60
CA ARG A 6 -26.02 -9.32 -17.43
C ARG A 6 -25.27 -10.10 -16.37
N LEU A 7 -24.93 -9.41 -15.30
CA LEU A 7 -24.24 -9.90 -14.08
C LEU A 7 -25.18 -10.73 -13.17
N SER A 8 -26.08 -11.52 -13.70
CA SER A 8 -27.14 -12.20 -12.93
C SER A 8 -26.86 -13.68 -12.61
N LEU A 9 -25.66 -14.20 -12.87
CA LEU A 9 -25.36 -15.63 -12.69
C LEU A 9 -24.42 -15.96 -11.51
N LEU A 10 -23.81 -14.99 -10.86
CA LEU A 10 -22.90 -15.25 -9.72
C LEU A 10 -23.58 -15.10 -8.34
N THR A 11 -24.75 -14.50 -8.26
CA THR A 11 -25.51 -14.39 -7.00
C THR A 11 -26.16 -15.69 -6.55
N ALA A 12 -26.25 -16.68 -7.43
CA ALA A 12 -26.87 -17.98 -7.10
C ALA A 12 -25.88 -19.01 -6.50
N ALA A 13 -24.56 -18.81 -6.66
CA ALA A 13 -23.57 -19.79 -6.17
C ALA A 13 -23.17 -19.56 -4.70
N ILE A 14 -23.44 -18.39 -4.13
CA ILE A 14 -23.09 -18.09 -2.72
C ILE A 14 -24.16 -18.54 -1.73
N ALA A 15 -25.37 -18.86 -2.21
CA ALA A 15 -26.51 -19.24 -1.34
C ALA A 15 -26.59 -20.73 -0.97
N VAL A 16 -25.68 -21.59 -1.44
CA VAL A 16 -25.81 -23.06 -1.32
C VAL A 16 -24.75 -23.72 -0.41
N ALA A 17 -23.82 -22.99 0.14
CA ALA A 17 -22.78 -23.57 1.01
C ALA A 17 -22.95 -23.17 2.49
N PHE A 18 -24.11 -23.47 3.09
CA PHE A 18 -24.20 -23.57 4.54
C PHE A 18 -24.20 -25.07 4.90
N PRO A 19 -23.16 -25.59 5.56
CA PRO A 19 -23.20 -26.95 6.05
C PRO A 19 -24.21 -27.04 7.21
N VAL A 20 -25.06 -28.07 7.13
CA VAL A 20 -25.95 -28.49 8.20
C VAL A 20 -25.10 -28.88 9.40
N LEU A 21 -25.39 -28.28 10.55
CA LEU A 21 -24.79 -28.61 11.83
C LEU A 21 -24.96 -30.11 12.14
N ALA A 22 -23.87 -30.86 12.09
CA ALA A 22 -23.77 -32.16 12.72
C ALA A 22 -23.28 -31.94 14.15
N THR A 23 -24.15 -32.25 15.11
CA THR A 23 -23.80 -32.31 16.54
C THR A 23 -22.98 -33.58 16.78
N ASP A 24 -21.68 -33.47 16.98
CA ASP A 24 -20.90 -34.53 17.59
C ASP A 24 -20.63 -34.19 19.06
N ASN A 25 -21.29 -34.95 19.94
CA ASN A 25 -20.98 -35.02 21.35
C ASN A 25 -19.78 -35.97 21.55
N SER A 26 -18.59 -35.43 21.76
CA SER A 26 -17.52 -36.14 22.44
C SER A 26 -16.87 -35.24 23.47
N SER A 27 -17.36 -35.41 24.72
CA SER A 27 -16.69 -34.88 25.90
C SER A 27 -15.34 -35.58 26.10
N GLN A 28 -14.25 -34.89 25.83
CA GLN A 28 -12.98 -35.18 26.47
C GLN A 28 -12.62 -33.99 27.37
N ASN A 29 -12.66 -34.26 28.68
CA ASN A 29 -12.07 -33.40 29.70
C ASN A 29 -10.54 -33.41 29.51
N ASN A 30 -9.99 -32.42 28.84
CA ASN A 30 -8.59 -32.02 28.98
C ASN A 30 -8.58 -30.73 29.78
N THR A 31 -8.22 -30.82 31.04
CA THR A 31 -7.75 -29.67 31.84
C THR A 31 -6.33 -29.36 31.46
N ASP A 32 -6.11 -28.87 30.24
CA ASP A 32 -4.92 -28.10 29.88
C ASP A 32 -5.24 -26.64 30.26
N THR A 33 -4.51 -26.15 31.23
CA THR A 33 -4.45 -24.73 31.54
C THR A 33 -3.90 -24.06 30.30
N ASP A 34 -4.77 -23.42 29.51
CA ASP A 34 -4.39 -22.61 28.35
C ASP A 34 -3.38 -21.56 28.84
N THR A 35 -2.12 -21.76 28.50
CA THR A 35 -1.07 -20.77 28.68
C THR A 35 -1.30 -19.69 27.65
N VAL A 36 -1.97 -18.60 28.06
CA VAL A 36 -2.07 -17.39 27.23
C VAL A 36 -0.70 -16.79 27.16
N THR A 37 -0.09 -16.84 25.98
CA THR A 37 1.21 -16.25 25.68
C THR A 37 1.01 -14.83 25.18
N VAL A 38 1.91 -13.91 25.53
CA VAL A 38 1.90 -12.54 25.00
C VAL A 38 2.05 -12.58 23.47
N VAL A 39 1.10 -12.00 22.76
CA VAL A 39 1.19 -11.85 21.30
C VAL A 39 2.07 -10.65 20.91
N GLY A 40 2.15 -9.65 21.80
CA GLY A 40 2.98 -8.46 21.59
C GLY A 40 2.61 -7.68 20.32
N ASN A 41 3.63 -7.34 19.52
CA ASN A 41 3.42 -6.64 18.24
C ASN A 41 2.98 -7.62 17.16
N TRP A 42 1.70 -7.61 16.81
CA TRP A 42 1.13 -8.53 15.84
C TRP A 42 1.61 -8.34 14.39
N LEU A 43 2.27 -7.23 14.04
CA LEU A 43 2.93 -7.07 12.74
C LEU A 43 4.27 -7.82 12.64
N ASP A 44 4.85 -8.23 13.74
CA ASP A 44 6.14 -8.92 13.76
C ASP A 44 6.02 -10.46 13.72
N ASN A 45 4.79 -10.99 13.76
CA ASN A 45 4.60 -12.44 13.81
C ASN A 45 4.40 -13.03 12.40
N PRO A 46 5.36 -13.85 11.91
CA PRO A 46 5.31 -14.42 10.57
C PRO A 46 4.36 -15.63 10.43
N ASP A 47 3.80 -16.18 11.51
CA ASP A 47 2.81 -17.26 11.42
C ASP A 47 1.50 -16.70 10.89
N THR A 48 1.34 -16.85 9.57
CA THR A 48 0.26 -16.21 8.82
C THR A 48 -1.13 -16.71 9.18
N SER A 49 -1.30 -17.99 9.49
CA SER A 49 -2.64 -18.59 9.68
C SER A 49 -3.24 -18.22 11.03
N SER A 50 -2.51 -18.37 12.13
CA SER A 50 -3.02 -18.06 13.47
C SER A 50 -3.22 -16.55 13.66
N VAL A 51 -2.30 -15.74 13.12
CA VAL A 51 -2.36 -14.28 13.18
C VAL A 51 -3.57 -13.73 12.41
N LEU A 52 -3.85 -14.28 11.22
CA LEU A 52 -5.03 -13.89 10.45
C LEU A 52 -6.31 -14.30 11.18
N LEU A 53 -6.41 -15.56 11.62
CA LEU A 53 -7.62 -16.11 12.20
C LEU A 53 -8.04 -15.37 13.49
N ASN A 54 -7.08 -14.93 14.29
CA ASN A 54 -7.31 -14.29 15.59
C ASN A 54 -7.27 -12.76 15.55
N HIS A 55 -7.19 -12.14 14.37
CA HIS A 55 -7.25 -10.68 14.26
C HIS A 55 -8.70 -10.18 14.28
N PRO A 56 -9.10 -9.25 15.17
CA PRO A 56 -10.47 -8.78 15.32
C PRO A 56 -10.85 -7.68 14.30
N GLY A 57 -10.54 -7.89 13.03
CA GLY A 57 -10.81 -6.97 11.94
C GLY A 57 -10.42 -7.55 10.59
N ALA A 58 -10.71 -6.84 9.51
CA ALA A 58 -10.34 -7.26 8.16
C ALA A 58 -8.83 -7.21 7.97
N ARG A 59 -8.19 -8.34 7.67
CA ARG A 59 -6.75 -8.46 7.46
C ARG A 59 -6.44 -9.45 6.34
N SER A 60 -5.42 -9.16 5.56
CA SER A 60 -4.93 -10.04 4.49
C SER A 60 -3.41 -10.05 4.49
N ILE A 61 -2.80 -11.20 4.25
CA ILE A 61 -1.36 -11.33 4.08
C ILE A 61 -1.10 -11.92 2.69
N VAL A 62 -0.29 -11.22 1.89
CA VAL A 62 0.22 -11.70 0.60
C VAL A 62 1.62 -12.24 0.83
N THR A 63 1.83 -13.52 0.59
CA THR A 63 3.12 -14.18 0.85
C THR A 63 4.08 -14.03 -0.34
N GLN A 64 5.39 -14.20 -0.08
CA GLN A 64 6.41 -14.22 -1.12
C GLN A 64 6.10 -15.24 -2.21
N GLN A 65 5.61 -16.43 -1.81
CA GLN A 65 5.21 -17.47 -2.77
C GLN A 65 4.10 -16.99 -3.69
N GLN A 66 3.07 -16.33 -3.16
CA GLN A 66 1.98 -15.79 -3.98
C GLN A 66 2.50 -14.72 -4.96
N MET A 67 3.32 -13.78 -4.49
CA MET A 67 3.94 -12.76 -5.36
C MET A 67 4.77 -13.40 -6.48
N HIS A 68 5.56 -14.41 -6.14
CA HIS A 68 6.37 -15.15 -7.12
C HIS A 68 5.49 -15.90 -8.13
N GLU A 69 4.47 -16.63 -7.68
CA GLU A 69 3.56 -17.42 -8.52
C GLU A 69 2.64 -16.53 -9.40
N GLN A 70 2.39 -15.29 -9.01
CA GLN A 70 1.65 -14.31 -9.82
C GLN A 70 2.55 -13.57 -10.82
N GLY A 71 3.88 -13.68 -10.67
CA GLY A 71 4.84 -13.00 -11.53
C GLY A 71 4.90 -11.49 -11.30
N ASP A 72 4.67 -11.07 -10.05
CA ASP A 72 4.70 -9.68 -9.66
C ASP A 72 6.12 -9.10 -9.83
N GLN A 73 6.21 -7.86 -10.31
CA GLN A 73 7.48 -7.14 -10.47
C GLN A 73 7.58 -5.88 -9.63
N THR A 74 6.46 -5.38 -9.14
CA THR A 74 6.40 -4.17 -8.32
C THR A 74 5.63 -4.42 -7.03
N ILE A 75 5.88 -3.62 -6.00
CA ILE A 75 5.09 -3.67 -4.76
C ILE A 75 3.61 -3.33 -5.00
N ALA A 76 3.31 -2.61 -6.07
CA ALA A 76 1.95 -2.31 -6.49
C ALA A 76 1.22 -3.57 -6.98
N ASP A 77 1.90 -4.47 -7.68
CA ASP A 77 1.32 -5.72 -8.18
C ASP A 77 0.83 -6.59 -7.01
N SER A 78 1.62 -6.71 -5.94
CA SER A 78 1.28 -7.53 -4.77
C SER A 78 -0.02 -7.12 -4.04
N LEU A 79 -0.46 -5.89 -4.24
CA LEU A 79 -1.66 -5.36 -3.59
C LEU A 79 -2.93 -5.48 -4.44
N ARG A 80 -2.83 -5.81 -5.74
CA ARG A 80 -3.99 -5.83 -6.66
C ARG A 80 -5.07 -6.85 -6.30
N GLY A 81 -4.69 -7.97 -5.71
CA GLY A 81 -5.62 -9.03 -5.28
C GLY A 81 -6.24 -8.84 -3.91
N VAL A 82 -5.80 -7.85 -3.13
CA VAL A 82 -6.24 -7.65 -1.74
C VAL A 82 -7.63 -7.02 -1.71
N PRO A 83 -8.63 -7.62 -1.03
CA PRO A 83 -9.96 -7.03 -0.89
C PRO A 83 -9.90 -5.62 -0.30
N GLY A 84 -10.74 -4.72 -0.78
CA GLY A 84 -10.80 -3.34 -0.29
C GLY A 84 -9.65 -2.42 -0.74
N VAL A 85 -8.61 -2.95 -1.34
CA VAL A 85 -7.44 -2.20 -1.82
C VAL A 85 -7.55 -1.95 -3.32
N GLN A 86 -7.28 -0.73 -3.74
CA GLN A 86 -7.19 -0.35 -5.15
C GLN A 86 -5.86 0.33 -5.42
N VAL A 87 -5.10 -0.23 -6.33
CA VAL A 87 -3.81 0.30 -6.77
C VAL A 87 -4.00 1.04 -8.09
N ARG A 88 -3.26 2.12 -8.27
CA ARG A 88 -3.22 2.90 -9.49
C ARG A 88 -1.81 2.95 -10.02
N ASP A 89 -1.66 2.88 -11.32
CA ASP A 89 -0.36 2.89 -12.00
C ASP A 89 0.29 4.28 -12.07
N SER A 90 -0.28 5.27 -11.38
CA SER A 90 0.26 6.63 -11.33
C SER A 90 -0.18 7.35 -10.05
N ASN A 91 0.67 8.16 -9.48
CA ASN A 91 0.44 8.89 -8.23
C ASN A 91 0.17 10.39 -8.40
N GLY A 92 -0.16 10.85 -9.60
CA GLY A 92 -0.34 12.27 -9.87
C GLY A 92 0.92 12.99 -10.35
N THR A 93 2.10 12.39 -10.24
CA THR A 93 3.36 12.91 -10.77
C THR A 93 3.79 12.21 -12.07
N GLY A 94 2.94 11.34 -12.60
CA GLY A 94 3.21 10.51 -13.78
C GLY A 94 3.24 9.03 -13.42
N GLY A 95 3.01 8.12 -14.36
CA GLY A 95 3.18 6.67 -14.15
C GLY A 95 4.63 6.35 -13.91
N SER A 96 4.93 5.62 -12.82
CA SER A 96 6.29 5.29 -12.46
C SER A 96 6.33 4.09 -11.53
N ASP A 97 7.19 3.14 -11.80
CA ASP A 97 7.41 1.94 -10.97
C ASP A 97 8.00 2.27 -9.59
N ILE A 98 8.54 3.49 -9.42
CA ILE A 98 9.11 3.94 -8.13
C ILE A 98 8.07 4.51 -7.17
N SER A 99 6.80 4.62 -7.58
CA SER A 99 5.73 5.18 -6.77
C SER A 99 4.73 4.11 -6.33
N LEU A 100 4.07 4.34 -5.19
CA LEU A 100 2.93 3.56 -4.77
C LEU A 100 1.72 4.46 -4.57
N ASN A 101 0.70 4.29 -5.41
CA ASN A 101 -0.56 4.97 -5.28
C ASN A 101 -1.65 3.96 -4.91
N VAL A 102 -1.96 3.89 -3.64
CA VAL A 102 -2.90 2.94 -3.07
C VAL A 102 -4.03 3.66 -2.36
N GLY A 103 -5.24 3.17 -2.54
CA GLY A 103 -6.43 3.59 -1.81
C GLY A 103 -7.13 2.39 -1.18
N VAL A 104 -7.60 2.55 0.05
CA VAL A 104 -8.35 1.52 0.77
C VAL A 104 -9.79 1.98 0.89
N ARG A 105 -10.77 1.14 0.51
CA ARG A 105 -12.21 1.39 0.68
C ARG A 105 -12.70 2.71 0.06
N GLY A 106 -12.17 3.05 -1.11
CA GLY A 106 -12.50 4.28 -1.80
C GLY A 106 -11.89 5.55 -1.18
N LEU A 107 -11.04 5.41 -0.17
CA LEU A 107 -10.17 6.48 0.34
C LEU A 107 -9.06 6.70 -0.67
N THR A 108 -9.37 7.46 -1.68
CA THR A 108 -8.40 7.75 -2.72
C THR A 108 -7.80 9.09 -2.46
N SER A 109 -6.50 9.14 -2.53
CA SER A 109 -5.82 10.38 -2.36
C SER A 109 -4.68 10.51 -3.35
N ARG A 110 -4.68 11.60 -4.04
CA ARG A 110 -3.57 12.05 -4.84
C ARG A 110 -2.35 12.40 -3.97
N LEU A 111 -2.57 12.86 -2.77
CA LEU A 111 -1.57 13.51 -1.92
C LEU A 111 -1.32 12.78 -0.59
N SER A 112 -2.18 11.83 -0.25
CA SER A 112 -2.00 10.98 0.92
C SER A 112 -2.69 9.64 0.69
N PRO A 113 -2.05 8.51 0.99
CA PRO A 113 -2.70 7.19 0.92
C PRO A 113 -3.82 7.04 1.95
N ARG A 114 -3.90 7.95 2.94
CA ARG A 114 -4.79 7.86 4.11
C ARG A 114 -4.73 6.49 4.78
N SER A 115 -3.61 5.82 4.61
CA SER A 115 -3.23 4.56 5.27
C SER A 115 -1.80 4.69 5.78
N THR A 116 -1.50 4.13 6.93
CA THR A 116 -0.14 4.04 7.44
C THR A 116 0.59 2.96 6.66
N ILE A 117 1.64 3.33 5.94
CA ILE A 117 2.42 2.40 5.13
C ILE A 117 3.81 2.25 5.72
N LEU A 118 4.18 1.02 6.03
CA LEU A 118 5.37 0.65 6.78
C LEU A 118 6.25 -0.33 5.98
N MET A 119 7.52 -0.37 6.33
CA MET A 119 8.48 -1.43 6.01
C MET A 119 9.10 -1.91 7.31
N ASP A 120 8.89 -3.16 7.69
CA ASP A 120 9.33 -3.75 8.97
C ASP A 120 8.95 -2.87 10.20
N GLY A 121 7.76 -2.25 10.16
CA GLY A 121 7.28 -1.34 11.21
C GLY A 121 7.76 0.11 11.09
N VAL A 122 8.74 0.42 10.21
CA VAL A 122 9.24 1.78 9.97
C VAL A 122 8.41 2.46 8.88
N PRO A 123 7.96 3.72 9.05
CA PRO A 123 7.21 4.44 8.03
C PRO A 123 7.93 4.51 6.69
N LEU A 124 7.24 4.11 5.62
CA LEU A 124 7.77 4.14 4.26
C LEU A 124 7.74 5.56 3.66
N ALA A 125 6.79 6.38 4.09
CA ALA A 125 6.68 7.77 3.65
C ALA A 125 7.92 8.60 4.07
N VAL A 126 8.33 9.54 3.21
CA VAL A 126 9.51 10.39 3.45
C VAL A 126 9.34 11.32 4.65
N ALA A 127 8.12 11.73 4.95
CA ALA A 127 7.71 12.48 6.15
C ALA A 127 6.29 12.07 6.51
N PRO A 128 6.11 11.13 7.45
CA PRO A 128 4.81 10.49 7.74
C PRO A 128 3.67 11.44 8.08
N TYR A 129 3.97 12.57 8.73
CA TYR A 129 2.98 13.59 9.05
C TYR A 129 2.84 14.63 7.96
N GLY A 130 3.94 15.28 7.56
CA GLY A 130 3.91 16.44 6.69
C GLY A 130 3.91 16.15 5.19
N GLN A 131 4.34 14.94 4.78
CA GLN A 131 4.40 14.51 3.37
C GLN A 131 4.20 12.99 3.25
N PRO A 132 3.01 12.48 3.55
CA PRO A 132 2.74 11.03 3.54
C PRO A 132 2.64 10.42 2.13
N GLN A 133 2.70 11.21 1.09
CA GLN A 133 2.59 10.78 -0.29
C GLN A 133 3.74 9.86 -0.70
N LEU A 134 3.43 8.70 -1.27
CA LEU A 134 4.38 7.73 -1.80
C LEU A 134 4.64 7.92 -3.31
N SER A 135 5.01 9.12 -3.72
CA SER A 135 5.57 9.35 -5.06
C SER A 135 6.95 8.73 -5.24
N MET A 136 7.61 8.41 -4.13
CA MET A 136 8.69 7.45 -4.01
C MET A 136 8.29 6.45 -2.93
N ALA A 137 8.21 5.17 -3.27
CA ALA A 137 8.04 4.06 -2.34
C ALA A 137 9.36 3.29 -2.32
N PRO A 138 10.26 3.60 -1.37
CA PRO A 138 11.64 3.13 -1.39
C PRO A 138 11.74 1.68 -0.93
N LEU A 139 11.27 0.77 -1.77
CA LEU A 139 11.29 -0.66 -1.53
C LEU A 139 11.06 -1.43 -2.84
N SER A 140 11.86 -2.48 -3.06
CA SER A 140 11.70 -3.40 -4.18
C SER A 140 11.09 -4.73 -3.75
N ILE A 141 10.20 -5.28 -4.59
CA ILE A 141 9.44 -6.51 -4.30
C ILE A 141 10.35 -7.73 -4.06
N GLY A 142 11.52 -7.79 -4.68
CA GLY A 142 12.44 -8.91 -4.54
C GLY A 142 13.01 -9.08 -3.12
N ASN A 143 12.97 -8.02 -2.29
CA ASN A 143 13.40 -8.04 -0.89
C ASN A 143 12.27 -8.42 0.08
N LEU A 144 11.02 -8.61 -0.41
CA LEU A 144 9.86 -8.92 0.43
C LEU A 144 9.74 -10.40 0.79
N GLN A 145 9.28 -10.66 2.00
CA GLN A 145 8.77 -11.93 2.48
C GLN A 145 7.23 -11.95 2.42
N SER A 146 6.59 -10.85 2.81
CA SER A 146 5.14 -10.75 2.77
C SER A 146 4.68 -9.29 2.76
N VAL A 147 3.40 -9.09 2.45
CA VAL A 147 2.70 -7.83 2.61
C VAL A 147 1.51 -8.05 3.52
N ASP A 148 1.48 -7.38 4.65
CA ASP A 148 0.42 -7.46 5.65
C ASP A 148 -0.49 -6.24 5.55
N VAL A 149 -1.76 -6.47 5.28
CA VAL A 149 -2.76 -5.41 5.05
C VAL A 149 -3.88 -5.52 6.08
N VAL A 150 -3.87 -4.60 7.04
CA VAL A 150 -4.97 -4.41 7.99
C VAL A 150 -5.84 -3.26 7.51
N ARG A 151 -7.10 -3.54 7.22
CA ARG A 151 -8.06 -2.55 6.75
C ARG A 151 -8.88 -2.01 7.92
N GLY A 152 -9.17 -0.70 7.89
CA GLY A 152 -9.98 -0.07 8.92
C GLY A 152 -9.27 0.07 10.27
N GLY A 153 -10.01 -0.11 11.34
CA GLY A 153 -9.66 0.40 12.65
C GLY A 153 -8.70 -0.39 13.52
N GLY A 154 -8.03 -1.43 13.05
CA GLY A 154 -7.05 -2.21 13.84
C GLY A 154 -5.79 -1.44 14.26
N ALA A 155 -5.77 -0.13 14.11
CA ALA A 155 -4.58 0.68 14.04
C ALA A 155 -4.28 1.53 15.30
N VAL A 156 -4.82 1.19 16.47
CA VAL A 156 -4.50 1.93 17.72
C VAL A 156 -2.99 2.07 17.94
N ARG A 157 -2.24 1.02 17.65
CA ARG A 157 -0.78 1.01 17.84
C ARG A 157 -0.02 1.77 16.76
N TYR A 158 -0.65 2.05 15.59
CA TYR A 158 -0.01 2.61 14.41
C TYR A 158 -0.65 3.93 13.98
N GLY A 159 0.14 4.79 13.34
CA GLY A 159 -0.24 6.09 12.82
C GLY A 159 1.00 6.85 12.33
N PRO A 160 0.84 8.02 11.77
CA PRO A 160 -0.39 8.74 11.39
C PRO A 160 -1.01 8.22 10.09
N GLN A 161 -2.05 8.89 9.59
CA GLN A 161 -2.69 8.60 8.29
C GLN A 161 -3.39 7.23 8.25
N ASN A 162 -3.95 6.76 9.37
CA ASN A 162 -4.47 5.41 9.50
C ASN A 162 -5.98 5.25 9.23
N VAL A 163 -6.60 6.16 8.47
CA VAL A 163 -8.05 6.12 8.15
C VAL A 163 -8.42 4.84 7.39
N GLY A 164 -7.62 4.46 6.39
CA GLY A 164 -7.78 3.23 5.61
C GLY A 164 -7.18 1.99 6.27
N GLY A 165 -6.41 2.16 7.33
CA GLY A 165 -5.71 1.08 8.02
C GLY A 165 -4.20 1.12 7.87
N VAL A 166 -3.57 -0.06 7.92
CA VAL A 166 -2.11 -0.22 7.89
C VAL A 166 -1.71 -1.20 6.79
N ILE A 167 -0.69 -0.87 6.02
CA ILE A 167 -0.03 -1.77 5.08
C ILE A 167 1.43 -1.88 5.52
N ASN A 168 1.86 -3.08 5.92
CA ASN A 168 3.24 -3.33 6.31
C ASN A 168 3.91 -4.27 5.31
N PHE A 169 4.93 -3.79 4.65
CA PHE A 169 5.82 -4.59 3.82
C PHE A 169 6.87 -5.23 4.71
N VAL A 170 6.84 -6.55 4.80
CA VAL A 170 7.77 -7.33 5.62
C VAL A 170 8.89 -7.82 4.73
N THR A 171 10.13 -7.46 5.05
CA THR A 171 11.31 -7.92 4.31
C THR A 171 11.75 -9.31 4.77
N ARG A 172 12.54 -10.00 3.96
CA ARG A 172 13.00 -11.37 4.27
C ARG A 172 13.67 -11.45 5.62
N ASP A 173 13.41 -12.55 6.32
CA ASP A 173 14.04 -12.85 7.61
C ASP A 173 15.43 -13.46 7.44
N ILE A 174 16.30 -13.22 8.42
CA ILE A 174 17.62 -13.82 8.48
C ILE A 174 17.48 -15.35 8.62
N PRO A 175 18.07 -16.15 7.71
CA PRO A 175 17.95 -17.60 7.75
C PRO A 175 18.61 -18.22 9.00
N LYS A 176 18.04 -19.32 9.51
CA LYS A 176 18.64 -20.07 10.62
C LYS A 176 19.93 -20.79 10.18
N THR A 177 19.95 -21.29 8.95
CA THR A 177 21.13 -21.97 8.35
C THR A 177 21.69 -21.09 7.24
N PHE A 178 22.99 -21.16 7.02
CA PHE A 178 23.61 -20.44 5.91
C PHE A 178 23.04 -20.93 4.58
N GLY A 179 22.66 -19.97 3.72
CA GLY A 179 22.09 -20.23 2.41
C GLY A 179 21.86 -18.94 1.64
N GLY A 180 21.29 -19.07 0.48
CA GLY A 180 20.98 -17.91 -0.36
C GLY A 180 19.99 -18.24 -1.47
N THR A 181 19.46 -17.17 -2.06
CA THR A 181 18.60 -17.25 -3.25
C THR A 181 19.07 -16.25 -4.29
N ALA A 182 18.88 -16.57 -5.55
CA ALA A 182 19.02 -15.61 -6.63
C ALA A 182 17.89 -15.81 -7.64
N SER A 183 17.33 -14.74 -8.17
CA SER A 183 16.31 -14.80 -9.21
C SER A 183 16.47 -13.69 -10.23
N VAL A 184 16.06 -13.97 -11.45
CA VAL A 184 15.98 -13.02 -12.57
C VAL A 184 14.65 -13.24 -13.27
N GLN A 185 13.88 -12.18 -13.43
CA GLN A 185 12.64 -12.16 -14.22
C GLN A 185 12.73 -11.06 -15.27
N THR A 186 12.66 -11.45 -16.54
CA THR A 186 12.66 -10.49 -17.65
C THR A 186 11.31 -10.51 -18.32
N GLN A 187 10.73 -9.34 -18.54
CA GLN A 187 9.46 -9.17 -19.26
C GLN A 187 9.60 -8.23 -20.46
N GLY A 188 8.87 -8.55 -21.52
CA GLY A 188 8.79 -7.76 -22.74
C GLY A 188 7.34 -7.61 -23.19
N ALA A 189 6.92 -6.37 -23.43
CA ALA A 189 5.57 -6.09 -23.93
C ALA A 189 5.45 -6.36 -25.44
N SER A 190 4.26 -6.68 -25.90
CA SER A 190 3.99 -6.99 -27.32
C SER A 190 4.32 -5.84 -28.27
N HIS A 191 4.29 -4.60 -27.78
CA HIS A 191 4.65 -3.42 -28.55
C HIS A 191 6.16 -3.10 -28.52
N GLY A 192 6.86 -3.56 -27.48
CA GLY A 192 8.28 -3.27 -27.25
C GLY A 192 8.56 -2.99 -25.78
N GLY A 193 9.81 -2.65 -25.50
CA GLY A 193 10.30 -2.50 -24.15
C GLY A 193 10.74 -3.83 -23.54
N LEU A 194 11.69 -3.75 -22.62
CA LEU A 194 12.22 -4.88 -21.88
C LEU A 194 12.60 -4.40 -20.49
N LYS A 195 12.03 -5.02 -19.46
CA LYS A 195 12.38 -4.79 -18.05
C LYS A 195 12.86 -6.06 -17.40
N THR A 196 13.85 -5.95 -16.54
CA THR A 196 14.40 -7.09 -15.79
C THR A 196 14.41 -6.78 -14.30
N LEU A 197 13.74 -7.61 -13.52
CA LEU A 197 13.84 -7.68 -12.06
C LEU A 197 14.90 -8.71 -11.69
N THR A 198 15.91 -8.31 -10.95
CA THR A 198 16.94 -9.18 -10.38
C THR A 198 16.86 -9.13 -8.88
N SER A 199 16.90 -10.27 -8.20
CA SER A 199 17.00 -10.28 -6.74
C SER A 199 17.98 -11.35 -6.27
N ALA A 200 18.65 -11.08 -5.15
CA ALA A 200 19.58 -11.99 -4.52
C ALA A 200 19.54 -11.82 -3.00
N SER A 201 19.69 -12.93 -2.29
CA SER A 201 19.89 -12.91 -0.85
C SER A 201 20.95 -13.93 -0.44
N VAL A 202 21.71 -13.60 0.59
CA VAL A 202 22.65 -14.53 1.22
C VAL A 202 22.75 -14.21 2.70
N GLY A 203 22.63 -15.23 3.53
CA GLY A 203 22.67 -15.04 4.98
C GLY A 203 22.68 -16.34 5.76
N GLY A 204 22.64 -16.19 7.07
CA GLY A 204 22.57 -17.30 8.01
C GLY A 204 22.79 -16.85 9.44
N THR A 205 22.60 -17.76 10.37
CA THR A 205 22.80 -17.56 11.81
C THR A 205 23.87 -18.51 12.31
N ALA A 206 24.89 -17.97 12.94
CA ALA A 206 25.98 -18.75 13.56
C ALA A 206 25.56 -19.30 14.93
N ASP A 207 26.29 -20.33 15.42
CA ASP A 207 26.02 -20.98 16.71
C ASP A 207 26.09 -20.04 17.93
N ASN A 208 26.79 -18.91 17.79
CA ASN A 208 26.88 -17.89 18.84
C ASN A 208 25.68 -16.92 18.89
N GLY A 209 24.63 -17.18 18.09
CA GLY A 209 23.44 -16.36 18.02
C GLY A 209 23.53 -15.12 17.11
N LEU A 210 24.68 -14.90 16.43
CA LEU A 210 24.81 -13.82 15.46
C LEU A 210 24.26 -14.27 14.11
N GLY A 211 23.23 -13.60 13.64
CA GLY A 211 22.66 -13.76 12.30
C GLY A 211 22.92 -12.54 11.43
N ALA A 212 23.08 -12.75 10.14
CA ALA A 212 23.17 -11.68 9.15
C ALA A 212 22.58 -12.13 7.81
N GLU A 213 21.97 -11.20 7.08
CA GLU A 213 21.49 -11.39 5.71
C GLU A 213 21.73 -10.13 4.87
N LEU A 214 22.27 -10.33 3.68
CA LEU A 214 22.39 -9.30 2.66
C LEU A 214 21.32 -9.54 1.59
N LEU A 215 20.53 -8.53 1.30
CA LEU A 215 19.49 -8.52 0.28
C LEU A 215 19.84 -7.51 -0.81
N TYR A 216 19.53 -7.86 -2.04
CA TYR A 216 19.55 -6.97 -3.20
C TYR A 216 18.33 -7.24 -4.07
N SER A 217 17.71 -6.16 -4.56
CA SER A 217 16.69 -6.23 -5.60
C SER A 217 16.79 -5.02 -6.52
N GLY A 218 16.83 -5.25 -7.82
CA GLY A 218 16.90 -4.17 -8.82
C GLY A 218 15.92 -4.40 -9.96
N LEU A 219 15.27 -3.32 -10.43
CA LEU A 219 14.39 -3.33 -11.60
C LEU A 219 14.92 -2.34 -12.64
N HIS A 220 15.35 -2.85 -13.78
CA HIS A 220 15.97 -2.05 -14.82
C HIS A 220 15.36 -2.30 -16.19
N GLY A 221 15.21 -1.25 -16.98
CA GLY A 221 14.83 -1.35 -18.38
C GLY A 221 13.83 -0.32 -18.86
N GLN A 222 13.31 -0.58 -20.06
CA GLN A 222 12.35 0.27 -20.76
C GLN A 222 10.95 -0.37 -20.67
N GLY A 223 9.94 0.40 -20.32
CA GLY A 223 8.53 -0.01 -20.36
C GLY A 223 7.97 -0.05 -21.79
N TYR A 224 6.66 -0.17 -21.88
CA TYR A 224 5.96 -0.38 -23.16
C TYR A 224 5.64 0.92 -23.94
N ARG A 225 5.91 2.10 -23.38
CA ARG A 225 5.74 3.38 -24.09
C ARG A 225 6.98 3.64 -24.95
N ASP A 226 6.81 4.32 -26.07
CA ASP A 226 7.85 4.51 -27.09
C ASP A 226 9.11 5.21 -26.56
N ASN A 227 8.93 6.20 -25.68
CA ASN A 227 10.03 6.98 -25.10
C ASN A 227 9.71 7.37 -23.66
N ASN A 228 10.79 7.62 -22.88
CA ASN A 228 10.74 8.14 -21.51
C ASN A 228 9.88 7.27 -20.55
N ASP A 229 10.01 5.94 -20.70
CA ASP A 229 9.34 4.91 -19.90
C ASP A 229 10.36 3.96 -19.26
N ASN A 230 11.59 4.46 -19.07
CA ASN A 230 12.65 3.71 -18.42
C ASN A 230 12.49 3.72 -16.90
N THR A 231 12.93 2.65 -16.28
CA THR A 231 13.02 2.49 -14.83
C THR A 231 14.37 1.93 -14.47
N ASP A 232 15.01 2.55 -13.47
CA ASP A 232 16.25 2.08 -12.86
C ASP A 232 16.07 2.14 -11.35
N ILE A 233 16.05 0.98 -10.68
CA ILE A 233 15.90 0.82 -9.23
C ILE A 233 16.99 -0.10 -8.72
N ASP A 234 17.67 0.33 -7.67
CA ASP A 234 18.59 -0.48 -6.86
C ASP A 234 18.19 -0.38 -5.38
N ASP A 235 17.98 -1.52 -4.76
CA ASP A 235 17.55 -1.66 -3.38
C ASP A 235 18.43 -2.68 -2.66
N PHE A 236 19.26 -2.19 -1.73
CA PHE A 236 20.18 -2.98 -0.90
C PHE A 236 19.77 -2.94 0.56
N MET A 237 19.79 -4.09 1.21
CA MET A 237 19.51 -4.18 2.63
C MET A 237 20.50 -5.13 3.32
N LEU A 238 21.06 -4.70 4.46
CA LEU A 238 21.80 -5.54 5.38
C LEU A 238 21.00 -5.67 6.67
N LYS A 239 20.60 -6.88 7.00
CA LYS A 239 19.91 -7.21 8.25
C LYS A 239 20.89 -7.96 9.16
N THR A 240 20.90 -7.62 10.42
CA THR A 240 21.67 -8.34 11.45
C THR A 240 20.81 -8.59 12.66
N ARG A 241 21.04 -9.72 13.33
CA ARG A 241 20.39 -10.09 14.59
C ARG A 241 21.42 -10.67 15.52
N TYR A 242 21.37 -10.28 16.78
CA TYR A 242 22.15 -10.89 17.82
C TYR A 242 21.26 -11.27 19.01
N ALA A 243 21.16 -12.57 19.26
CA ALA A 243 20.48 -13.12 20.43
C ALA A 243 21.47 -13.19 21.59
N PHE A 244 21.33 -12.29 22.57
CA PHE A 244 22.15 -12.27 23.80
C PHE A 244 21.79 -13.43 24.71
N SER A 245 20.53 -13.84 24.69
CA SER A 245 19.94 -14.94 25.45
C SER A 245 18.73 -15.49 24.71
N ASP A 246 18.11 -16.53 25.27
CA ASP A 246 16.82 -17.06 24.75
C ASP A 246 15.66 -16.04 24.84
N ARG A 247 15.85 -14.94 25.57
CA ARG A 247 14.85 -13.92 25.84
C ARG A 247 15.15 -12.56 25.24
N ASP A 248 16.42 -12.30 24.92
CA ASP A 248 16.91 -10.98 24.54
C ASP A 248 17.54 -11.02 23.18
N GLU A 249 17.04 -10.20 22.27
CA GLU A 249 17.62 -10.04 20.94
C GLU A 249 17.70 -8.56 20.53
N LEU A 250 18.68 -8.27 19.71
CA LEU A 250 18.84 -7.00 19.02
C LEU A 250 18.87 -7.24 17.53
N LEU A 251 17.96 -6.59 16.80
CA LEU A 251 17.97 -6.53 15.35
C LEU A 251 18.49 -5.17 14.92
N ALA A 252 19.30 -5.14 13.85
CA ALA A 252 19.69 -3.91 13.18
C ALA A 252 19.59 -4.06 11.68
N ASN A 253 18.95 -3.10 11.04
CA ASN A 253 18.75 -3.06 9.59
C ASN A 253 19.40 -1.80 9.04
N PHE A 254 20.11 -1.94 7.91
CA PHE A 254 20.66 -0.86 7.10
C PHE A 254 20.14 -1.01 5.69
N HIS A 255 19.53 0.04 5.18
CA HIS A 255 18.87 0.04 3.88
C HIS A 255 19.35 1.21 3.02
N TYR A 256 19.60 0.94 1.75
CA TYR A 256 19.93 1.92 0.72
C TYR A 256 19.10 1.68 -0.53
N TYR A 257 18.33 2.67 -0.91
CA TYR A 257 17.50 2.66 -2.11
C TYR A 257 17.88 3.83 -3.02
N ASP A 258 18.07 3.57 -4.31
CA ASP A 258 18.28 4.57 -5.35
C ASP A 258 17.38 4.24 -6.55
N ALA A 259 16.63 5.22 -7.04
CA ALA A 259 15.71 4.99 -8.13
C ALA A 259 15.54 6.19 -9.03
N LYS A 260 15.35 5.92 -10.33
CA LYS A 260 15.09 6.88 -11.36
C LYS A 260 14.11 6.32 -12.38
N ALA A 261 13.13 7.12 -12.79
CA ALA A 261 12.16 6.70 -13.79
C ALA A 261 11.72 7.85 -14.69
N GLY A 262 11.56 7.54 -15.96
CA GLY A 262 10.92 8.41 -16.94
C GLY A 262 9.40 8.46 -16.72
N MET A 263 8.78 9.53 -17.20
CA MET A 263 7.33 9.72 -17.12
C MET A 263 6.79 10.10 -18.49
N PRO A 264 6.32 9.12 -19.28
CA PRO A 264 5.96 9.33 -20.70
C PRO A 264 4.72 10.22 -20.92
N GLY A 265 3.94 10.49 -19.86
CA GLY A 265 2.74 11.33 -19.89
C GLY A 265 1.47 10.62 -20.36
N GLY A 266 0.33 11.24 -20.09
CA GLY A 266 -0.99 10.78 -20.53
C GLY A 266 -1.29 11.16 -21.98
N LEU A 267 -2.38 10.63 -22.53
CA LEU A 267 -2.80 10.83 -23.92
C LEU A 267 -4.18 11.46 -24.00
N SER A 268 -4.38 12.34 -24.97
CA SER A 268 -5.71 12.72 -25.45
C SER A 268 -6.31 11.61 -26.31
N ALA A 269 -7.60 11.71 -26.62
CA ALA A 269 -8.28 10.75 -27.49
C ALA A 269 -7.66 10.68 -28.90
N ALA A 270 -7.27 11.82 -29.46
CA ALA A 270 -6.63 11.89 -30.78
C ALA A 270 -5.23 11.27 -30.76
N GLN A 271 -4.44 11.56 -29.72
CA GLN A 271 -3.10 10.98 -29.53
C GLN A 271 -3.17 9.46 -29.38
N TYR A 272 -4.12 8.98 -28.58
CA TYR A 272 -4.35 7.54 -28.41
C TYR A 272 -4.75 6.85 -29.72
N ALA A 273 -5.62 7.47 -30.51
CA ALA A 273 -6.05 6.93 -31.80
C ALA A 273 -4.90 6.88 -32.83
N GLN A 274 -3.98 7.84 -32.76
CA GLN A 274 -2.81 7.90 -33.63
C GLN A 274 -1.77 6.84 -33.24
N ASN A 275 -1.37 6.81 -31.98
CA ASN A 275 -0.43 5.83 -31.42
C ASN A 275 -0.67 5.71 -29.91
N PRO A 276 -1.25 4.59 -29.43
CA PRO A 276 -1.54 4.40 -28.01
C PRO A 276 -0.30 4.32 -27.10
N PHE A 277 0.87 4.16 -27.68
CA PHE A 277 2.13 4.00 -26.94
C PHE A 277 3.06 5.21 -27.01
N GLN A 278 2.70 6.26 -27.75
CA GLN A 278 3.54 7.46 -27.85
C GLN A 278 3.77 8.14 -26.50
N SER A 279 4.94 8.73 -26.31
CA SER A 279 5.26 9.62 -25.20
C SER A 279 4.89 11.06 -25.55
N THR A 280 4.20 11.74 -24.62
CA THR A 280 3.87 13.17 -24.73
C THR A 280 4.76 14.04 -23.86
N ARG A 281 5.60 13.41 -23.01
CA ARG A 281 6.49 14.05 -22.01
C ARG A 281 7.90 13.45 -22.11
N PRO A 282 8.70 13.87 -23.07
CA PRO A 282 10.01 13.25 -23.31
C PRO A 282 11.06 13.57 -22.24
N TRP A 283 10.83 14.61 -21.42
CA TRP A 283 11.79 15.11 -20.43
C TRP A 283 11.31 15.01 -18.98
N ASP A 284 10.06 14.58 -18.75
CA ASP A 284 9.54 14.40 -17.41
C ASP A 284 10.24 13.22 -16.73
N GLN A 285 10.73 13.43 -15.52
CA GLN A 285 11.51 12.45 -14.81
C GLN A 285 11.25 12.53 -13.30
N PHE A 286 11.31 11.39 -12.65
CA PHE A 286 11.31 11.27 -11.21
C PHE A 286 12.52 10.51 -10.71
N GLU A 287 13.10 10.94 -9.59
CA GLU A 287 14.21 10.27 -8.94
C GLU A 287 14.02 10.27 -7.41
N GLY A 288 14.57 9.28 -6.76
CA GLY A 288 14.51 9.15 -5.31
C GLY A 288 15.66 8.36 -4.76
N ARG A 289 16.15 8.78 -3.59
CA ARG A 289 17.14 8.04 -2.80
C ARG A 289 16.70 8.00 -1.36
N ARG A 290 16.94 6.89 -0.69
CA ARG A 290 16.71 6.77 0.74
C ARG A 290 17.81 5.96 1.40
N LYS A 291 18.19 6.38 2.59
CA LYS A 291 19.08 5.68 3.51
C LYS A 291 18.35 5.52 4.83
N ASP A 292 18.23 4.30 5.27
CA ASP A 292 17.59 3.97 6.55
C ASP A 292 18.53 3.20 7.44
N MET A 293 18.39 3.41 8.73
CA MET A 293 18.88 2.51 9.75
C MET A 293 17.82 2.34 10.82
N SER A 294 17.64 1.12 11.29
CA SER A 294 16.77 0.83 12.42
C SER A 294 17.42 -0.16 13.40
N PHE A 295 17.09 -0.01 14.66
CA PHE A 295 17.50 -0.90 15.75
C PHE A 295 16.28 -1.26 16.55
N LYS A 296 16.06 -2.56 16.73
CA LYS A 296 14.96 -3.11 17.52
C LYS A 296 15.54 -4.03 18.59
N TYR A 297 15.44 -3.61 19.84
CA TYR A 297 15.69 -4.48 20.98
C TYR A 297 14.38 -5.12 21.41
N LYS A 298 14.40 -6.43 21.64
CA LYS A 298 13.26 -7.19 22.12
C LYS A 298 13.66 -8.06 23.30
N HIS A 299 12.89 -7.97 24.38
CA HIS A 299 12.91 -8.87 25.51
C HIS A 299 11.58 -9.60 25.57
N GLN A 300 11.60 -10.95 25.56
CA GLN A 300 10.41 -11.79 25.52
C GLN A 300 10.43 -12.80 26.66
N GLU A 301 9.39 -12.81 27.48
CA GLU A 301 9.06 -13.89 28.41
C GLU A 301 7.66 -14.46 28.08
N ASP A 302 7.24 -15.52 28.75
CA ASP A 302 5.97 -16.17 28.44
C ASP A 302 4.76 -15.21 28.63
N ASP A 303 4.82 -14.36 29.65
CA ASP A 303 3.73 -13.47 30.07
C ASP A 303 3.98 -11.99 29.84
N LYS A 304 5.16 -11.60 29.34
CA LYS A 304 5.50 -10.19 29.08
C LYS A 304 6.48 -10.03 27.93
N GLN A 305 6.36 -8.89 27.27
CA GLN A 305 7.27 -8.45 26.20
C GLN A 305 7.61 -6.98 26.41
N PHE A 306 8.88 -6.66 26.24
CA PHE A 306 9.35 -5.28 26.12
C PHE A 306 10.08 -5.12 24.79
N GLU A 307 9.78 -4.05 24.07
CA GLU A 307 10.39 -3.76 22.78
C GLU A 307 10.75 -2.28 22.70
N VAL A 308 11.87 -1.96 22.07
CA VAL A 308 12.24 -0.60 21.70
C VAL A 308 12.69 -0.59 20.26
N LEU A 309 11.92 0.06 19.40
CA LEU A 309 12.31 0.36 18.02
C LEU A 309 12.84 1.79 17.96
N THR A 310 13.99 1.99 17.33
CA THR A 310 14.49 3.32 16.97
C THR A 310 14.95 3.30 15.52
N TYR A 311 14.71 4.39 14.80
CA TYR A 311 15.10 4.47 13.39
C TYR A 311 15.47 5.89 12.98
N PHE A 312 16.28 5.96 11.95
CA PHE A 312 16.66 7.18 11.25
C PHE A 312 16.52 6.95 9.76
N THR A 313 15.92 7.93 9.06
CA THR A 313 15.77 7.91 7.60
C THR A 313 16.24 9.24 7.02
N ASP A 314 16.99 9.18 5.92
CA ASP A 314 17.38 10.31 5.10
C ASP A 314 16.92 10.06 3.67
N SER A 315 16.11 10.96 3.14
CA SER A 315 15.45 10.77 1.85
C SER A 315 15.62 11.99 0.95
N TYR A 316 16.02 11.75 -0.27
CA TYR A 316 15.96 12.70 -1.38
C TYR A 316 14.85 12.29 -2.34
N ARG A 317 14.09 13.27 -2.81
CA ARG A 317 13.05 13.09 -3.81
C ARG A 317 13.09 14.24 -4.80
N GLY A 318 13.44 13.93 -6.05
CA GLY A 318 13.54 14.90 -7.14
C GLY A 318 12.48 14.64 -8.21
N SER A 319 12.04 15.70 -8.87
CA SER A 319 11.23 15.58 -10.09
C SER A 319 11.50 16.75 -11.02
N ASN A 320 11.61 16.44 -12.32
CA ASN A 320 11.60 17.40 -13.41
C ASN A 320 10.29 17.18 -14.17
N ILE A 321 9.42 18.17 -14.22
CA ILE A 321 8.09 18.05 -14.82
C ILE A 321 7.81 19.26 -15.70
N GLU A 322 7.42 19.01 -16.96
CA GLU A 322 6.97 20.03 -17.87
C GLU A 322 5.59 20.57 -17.45
N SER A 323 5.46 21.86 -17.29
CA SER A 323 4.18 22.53 -17.13
C SER A 323 3.76 23.23 -18.41
N GLU A 324 2.48 23.17 -18.75
CA GLU A 324 1.94 23.80 -19.95
C GLU A 324 1.63 25.28 -19.74
N GLY A 325 1.90 26.08 -20.75
CA GLY A 325 1.61 27.50 -20.75
C GLY A 325 0.13 27.76 -21.04
N THR A 326 -0.39 28.83 -20.41
CA THR A 326 -1.73 29.34 -20.65
C THR A 326 -1.66 30.79 -21.09
N GLY A 327 -2.75 31.31 -21.68
CA GLY A 327 -2.83 32.69 -22.13
C GLY A 327 -1.76 33.02 -23.18
N LYS A 328 -0.88 33.99 -22.90
CA LYS A 328 0.20 34.41 -23.82
C LYS A 328 1.25 33.33 -24.10
N ASN A 329 1.33 32.33 -23.24
CA ASN A 329 2.27 31.22 -23.36
C ASN A 329 1.57 29.94 -23.85
N ALA A 330 0.32 29.99 -24.30
CA ALA A 330 -0.41 28.82 -24.81
C ALA A 330 0.38 28.13 -25.93
N GLY A 331 0.52 26.79 -25.82
CA GLY A 331 1.33 25.97 -26.73
C GLY A 331 2.82 25.89 -26.38
N GLN A 332 3.28 26.69 -25.44
CA GLN A 332 4.64 26.58 -24.89
C GLN A 332 4.63 25.70 -23.62
N ARG A 333 5.83 25.21 -23.27
CA ARG A 333 6.10 24.49 -22.01
C ARG A 333 7.25 25.15 -21.25
N ARG A 334 7.35 24.85 -20.00
CA ARG A 334 8.53 25.09 -19.19
C ARG A 334 8.82 23.91 -18.28
N MET A 335 10.08 23.59 -18.10
CA MET A 335 10.51 22.61 -17.12
C MET A 335 10.44 23.20 -15.72
N VAL A 336 9.97 22.43 -14.76
CA VAL A 336 10.00 22.75 -13.35
C VAL A 336 10.71 21.64 -12.60
N SER A 337 11.72 22.01 -11.83
CA SER A 337 12.53 21.10 -11.01
C SER A 337 12.20 21.26 -9.53
N TYR A 338 11.97 20.15 -8.85
CA TYR A 338 11.59 20.08 -7.43
C TYR A 338 12.53 19.14 -6.65
N PRO A 339 13.77 19.52 -6.34
CA PRO A 339 14.59 18.79 -5.39
C PRO A 339 14.06 18.97 -3.96
N ARG A 340 13.89 17.85 -3.23
CA ARG A 340 13.38 17.83 -1.87
C ARG A 340 14.21 16.89 -1.01
N HIS A 341 14.56 17.34 0.19
CA HIS A 341 15.24 16.54 1.19
C HIS A 341 14.36 16.38 2.43
N TYR A 342 14.37 15.18 2.99
CA TYR A 342 13.63 14.85 4.20
C TYR A 342 14.51 14.04 5.13
N SER A 343 14.35 14.26 6.44
CA SER A 343 14.90 13.35 7.44
C SER A 343 13.86 13.05 8.49
N THR A 344 13.86 11.82 8.99
CA THR A 344 12.96 11.40 10.07
C THR A 344 13.75 10.57 11.07
N TRP A 345 13.54 10.80 12.36
CA TRP A 345 14.01 9.91 13.40
C TRP A 345 12.94 9.67 14.46
N ALA A 346 12.93 8.50 15.04
CA ALA A 346 11.97 8.15 16.07
C ALA A 346 12.51 7.16 17.07
N ILE A 347 11.84 7.12 18.24
CA ILE A 347 12.00 6.10 19.26
C ILE A 347 10.63 5.62 19.70
N GLU A 348 10.42 4.30 19.73
CA GLU A 348 9.13 3.65 19.96
C GLU A 348 9.27 2.52 21.01
N PRO A 349 9.30 2.80 22.32
CA PRO A 349 9.19 1.78 23.34
C PRO A 349 7.76 1.25 23.46
N SER A 350 7.62 -0.05 23.67
CA SER A 350 6.37 -0.72 24.00
C SER A 350 6.54 -1.80 25.04
N TYR A 351 5.51 -2.04 25.81
CA TYR A 351 5.46 -3.07 26.84
C TYR A 351 4.11 -3.76 26.84
N SER A 352 4.10 -5.08 26.79
CA SER A 352 2.91 -5.92 26.89
C SER A 352 3.07 -6.89 28.04
N GLN A 353 2.00 -7.11 28.80
CA GLN A 353 1.99 -8.09 29.88
C GLN A 353 0.61 -8.74 30.02
N VAL A 354 0.61 -10.06 30.26
CA VAL A 354 -0.61 -10.84 30.55
C VAL A 354 -0.85 -10.85 32.06
N PHE A 355 -2.07 -10.50 32.44
CA PHE A 355 -2.61 -10.61 33.80
C PHE A 355 -3.83 -11.52 33.81
N ARG A 356 -4.05 -12.26 34.90
CA ARG A 356 -5.24 -13.07 35.07
C ARG A 356 -6.05 -12.59 36.29
N PHE A 357 -7.29 -12.18 36.01
CA PHE A 357 -8.25 -11.73 37.02
C PHE A 357 -9.61 -12.39 36.77
N TRP A 358 -10.22 -13.00 37.80
CA TRP A 358 -11.58 -13.56 37.75
C TRP A 358 -11.87 -14.42 36.51
N ASP A 359 -11.04 -15.39 36.22
CA ASP A 359 -11.13 -16.26 35.02
C ASP A 359 -11.03 -15.55 33.67
N MET A 360 -10.55 -14.30 33.64
CA MET A 360 -10.22 -13.54 32.45
C MET A 360 -8.72 -13.38 32.29
N ALA A 361 -8.23 -13.51 31.06
CA ALA A 361 -6.87 -13.14 30.72
C ALA A 361 -6.88 -11.75 30.05
N HIS A 362 -6.06 -10.86 30.57
CA HIS A 362 -5.85 -9.50 30.10
C HIS A 362 -4.45 -9.38 29.56
N GLU A 363 -4.26 -9.09 28.28
CA GLU A 363 -2.99 -8.67 27.71
C GLU A 363 -3.02 -7.14 27.56
N ILE A 364 -2.39 -6.45 28.53
CA ILE A 364 -2.30 -4.99 28.50
C ILE A 364 -1.04 -4.59 27.75
N THR A 365 -1.21 -3.78 26.70
CA THR A 365 -0.10 -3.21 25.93
C THR A 365 -0.09 -1.70 26.10
N LEU A 366 1.10 -1.19 26.43
CA LEU A 366 1.39 0.24 26.52
C LEU A 366 2.49 0.59 25.52
N GLY A 367 2.35 1.71 24.82
CA GLY A 367 3.41 2.17 23.95
C GLY A 367 3.47 3.68 23.85
N TYR A 368 4.65 4.13 23.46
CA TYR A 368 4.96 5.53 23.21
C TYR A 368 5.76 5.66 21.93
N ARG A 369 5.56 6.72 21.18
CA ARG A 369 6.42 7.10 20.07
C ARG A 369 6.73 8.58 20.15
N TYR A 370 8.00 8.92 20.09
CA TYR A 370 8.46 10.24 19.68
C TYR A 370 8.98 10.17 18.25
N LEU A 371 8.50 11.06 17.39
CA LEU A 371 8.96 11.16 16.02
C LEU A 371 9.25 12.64 15.70
N ASN A 372 10.37 12.88 15.04
CA ASN A 372 10.73 14.18 14.49
C ASN A 372 11.07 14.03 13.02
N GLU A 373 10.45 14.85 12.18
CA GLU A 373 10.71 14.89 10.75
C GLU A 373 11.02 16.31 10.28
N THR A 374 11.83 16.42 9.22
CA THR A 374 12.20 17.69 8.59
C THR A 374 12.03 17.63 7.09
N MET A 375 11.85 18.80 6.47
CA MET A 375 11.75 18.98 5.03
C MET A 375 12.54 20.23 4.60
N ASP A 376 13.26 20.13 3.48
CA ASP A 376 13.78 21.26 2.70
C ASP A 376 13.44 21.05 1.22
N GLU A 377 12.68 21.96 0.64
CA GLU A 377 12.24 21.94 -0.76
C GLU A 377 12.68 23.22 -1.46
N LYS A 378 13.38 23.08 -2.59
CA LYS A 378 13.70 24.19 -3.50
C LYS A 378 13.04 23.90 -4.84
N ALA A 379 12.44 24.93 -5.44
CA ALA A 379 11.89 24.80 -6.78
C ALA A 379 12.51 25.82 -7.72
N SER A 380 12.84 25.34 -8.91
CA SER A 380 13.38 26.16 -9.98
C SER A 380 12.69 25.84 -11.31
N ARG A 381 12.80 26.76 -12.28
CA ARG A 381 12.12 26.61 -13.56
C ARG A 381 12.94 27.14 -14.72
N SER A 382 12.66 26.64 -15.91
CA SER A 382 13.19 27.16 -17.17
C SER A 382 12.40 28.38 -17.64
N ALA A 383 12.94 29.07 -18.65
CA ALA A 383 12.14 29.92 -19.51
C ALA A 383 11.05 29.10 -20.24
N TRP A 384 10.03 29.79 -20.79
CA TRP A 384 9.06 29.16 -21.68
C TRP A 384 9.71 28.81 -23.03
N TYR A 385 9.44 27.62 -23.54
CA TYR A 385 9.96 27.10 -24.80
C TYR A 385 8.86 26.42 -25.63
N ASN A 386 9.06 26.34 -26.94
CA ASN A 386 8.23 25.51 -27.79
C ASN A 386 8.74 24.05 -27.72
N PRO A 387 7.89 23.06 -27.34
CA PRO A 387 8.31 21.67 -27.22
C PRO A 387 9.00 21.09 -28.47
N ALA A 388 8.65 21.60 -29.68
CA ALA A 388 9.24 21.15 -30.93
C ALA A 388 10.72 21.59 -31.12
N ASP A 389 11.16 22.63 -30.40
CA ASP A 389 12.48 23.23 -30.58
C ASP A 389 13.54 22.70 -29.60
N ILE A 390 13.13 21.81 -28.66
CA ILE A 390 13.97 21.31 -27.58
C ILE A 390 14.42 19.89 -27.86
N GLY A 391 15.74 19.69 -27.93
CA GLY A 391 16.37 18.36 -28.14
C GLY A 391 17.00 17.73 -26.89
N SER A 392 16.92 18.38 -25.72
CA SER A 392 17.46 17.90 -24.45
C SER A 392 16.66 18.47 -23.28
N THR A 393 16.84 17.90 -22.08
CA THR A 393 16.20 18.40 -20.86
C THR A 393 16.58 19.87 -20.63
N PRO A 394 15.57 20.79 -20.54
CA PRO A 394 15.83 22.21 -20.33
C PRO A 394 16.45 22.49 -18.97
N GLU A 395 17.43 23.40 -18.92
CA GLU A 395 17.95 23.89 -17.64
C GLU A 395 16.93 24.75 -16.90
N THR A 396 16.96 24.72 -15.58
CA THR A 396 16.04 25.43 -14.68
C THR A 396 16.78 26.46 -13.79
N PRO A 397 17.29 27.56 -14.33
CA PRO A 397 18.10 28.52 -13.58
C PRO A 397 17.29 29.46 -12.67
N ASP A 398 15.97 29.58 -12.89
CA ASP A 398 15.11 30.52 -12.16
C ASP A 398 14.54 29.88 -10.90
N TYR A 399 15.18 30.12 -9.75
CA TYR A 399 14.67 29.70 -8.43
C TYR A 399 13.51 30.59 -8.01
N TYR A 400 12.38 29.98 -7.66
CA TYR A 400 11.15 30.70 -7.32
C TYR A 400 10.46 30.20 -6.02
N GLN A 401 11.00 29.17 -5.37
CA GLN A 401 10.49 28.66 -4.11
C GLN A 401 11.62 28.06 -3.26
N HIS A 402 11.56 28.34 -1.96
CA HIS A 402 12.36 27.65 -0.96
C HIS A 402 11.49 27.49 0.30
N THR A 403 11.05 26.28 0.56
CA THR A 403 10.20 25.93 1.68
C THR A 403 10.95 24.94 2.57
N SER A 404 11.03 25.24 3.85
CA SER A 404 11.53 24.33 4.89
C SER A 404 10.48 24.10 5.95
N GLY A 405 10.55 23.00 6.65
CA GLY A 405 9.58 22.69 7.71
C GLY A 405 9.96 21.45 8.50
N GLY A 406 9.15 21.19 9.53
CA GLY A 406 9.32 20.01 10.34
C GLY A 406 8.12 19.73 11.22
N THR A 407 8.02 18.51 11.68
CA THR A 407 7.00 18.04 12.63
C THR A 407 7.65 17.31 13.78
N ALA A 408 7.26 17.66 15.01
CA ALA A 408 7.53 16.90 16.20
C ALA A 408 6.22 16.31 16.73
N ALA A 409 6.17 14.99 16.88
CA ALA A 409 4.96 14.28 17.29
C ALA A 409 5.24 13.32 18.44
N ASN A 410 4.35 13.35 19.44
CA ASN A 410 4.31 12.39 20.53
C ASN A 410 3.02 11.59 20.40
N ALA A 411 3.12 10.27 20.47
CA ALA A 411 1.98 9.39 20.45
C ALA A 411 2.05 8.42 21.62
N PHE A 412 0.98 8.34 22.41
CA PHE A 412 0.80 7.35 23.47
C PHE A 412 -0.34 6.43 23.09
N TYR A 413 -0.20 5.14 23.36
CA TYR A 413 -1.30 4.21 23.21
C TYR A 413 -1.36 3.20 24.34
N ILE A 414 -2.57 2.74 24.59
CA ILE A 414 -2.89 1.64 25.50
C ILE A 414 -4.00 0.82 24.87
N ASP A 415 -3.86 -0.49 24.92
CA ASP A 415 -4.96 -1.42 24.65
C ASP A 415 -4.90 -2.58 25.66
N ASP A 416 -6.07 -3.20 25.91
CA ASP A 416 -6.24 -4.37 26.78
C ASP A 416 -6.99 -5.45 26.01
N THR A 417 -6.31 -6.53 25.62
CA THR A 417 -6.93 -7.68 25.00
C THR A 417 -7.43 -8.63 26.05
N ILE A 418 -8.75 -8.61 26.28
CA ILE A 418 -9.46 -9.38 27.32
C ILE A 418 -10.02 -10.65 26.69
N ASN A 419 -9.56 -11.80 27.16
CA ASN A 419 -10.10 -13.10 26.77
C ASN A 419 -10.98 -13.68 27.89
N VAL A 420 -12.27 -13.91 27.59
CA VAL A 420 -13.25 -14.45 28.53
C VAL A 420 -14.22 -15.40 27.80
N GLY A 421 -14.14 -16.68 28.12
CA GLY A 421 -14.86 -17.72 27.39
C GLY A 421 -14.57 -17.65 25.88
N ASN A 422 -15.62 -17.57 25.06
CA ASN A 422 -15.49 -17.46 23.61
C ASN A 422 -15.34 -16.01 23.11
N TRP A 423 -15.14 -15.04 23.99
CA TRP A 423 -15.01 -13.63 23.61
C TRP A 423 -13.58 -13.14 23.76
N THR A 424 -13.13 -12.37 22.78
CA THR A 424 -11.97 -11.49 22.87
C THR A 424 -12.44 -10.06 22.67
N VAL A 425 -12.17 -9.19 23.65
CA VAL A 425 -12.59 -7.78 23.63
C VAL A 425 -11.36 -6.91 23.84
N THR A 426 -11.09 -5.99 22.90
CA THR A 426 -9.91 -5.13 22.95
C THR A 426 -10.33 -3.66 22.90
N PRO A 427 -10.61 -3.02 24.06
CA PRO A 427 -10.66 -1.56 24.15
C PRO A 427 -9.26 -0.97 23.98
N GLY A 428 -9.16 0.18 23.33
CA GLY A 428 -7.90 0.86 23.13
C GLY A 428 -8.07 2.37 23.02
N LEU A 429 -6.99 3.07 23.30
CA LEU A 429 -6.90 4.52 23.16
C LEU A 429 -5.52 4.90 22.67
N ARG A 430 -5.46 5.71 21.62
CA ARG A 430 -4.24 6.42 21.20
C ARG A 430 -4.44 7.92 21.37
N TYR A 431 -3.38 8.60 21.79
CA TYR A 431 -3.36 10.05 21.89
C TYR A 431 -2.15 10.59 21.15
N GLU A 432 -2.39 11.44 20.15
CA GLU A 432 -1.38 12.12 19.37
C GLU A 432 -1.26 13.59 19.81
N SER A 433 -0.04 14.09 19.97
CA SER A 433 0.24 15.50 20.18
C SER A 433 1.29 15.94 19.16
N ILE A 434 0.91 16.87 18.29
CA ILE A 434 1.64 17.18 17.07
C ILE A 434 1.91 18.67 17.02
N ARG A 435 3.15 19.03 16.70
CA ARG A 435 3.57 20.40 16.40
C ARG A 435 4.26 20.42 15.05
N THR A 436 3.70 21.16 14.10
CA THR A 436 4.23 21.32 12.74
C THR A 436 4.55 22.77 12.47
N HIS A 437 5.70 23.05 11.85
CA HIS A 437 6.07 24.38 11.37
C HIS A 437 6.47 24.33 9.90
N VAL A 438 6.26 25.41 9.18
CA VAL A 438 6.66 25.59 7.78
C VAL A 438 7.07 27.03 7.53
N ASP A 439 8.20 27.21 6.90
CA ASP A 439 8.75 28.49 6.47
C ASP A 439 8.89 28.53 4.96
N ASP A 440 8.39 29.59 4.32
CA ASP A 440 8.58 29.86 2.89
C ASP A 440 9.39 31.15 2.73
N ALA A 441 10.67 31.00 2.42
CA ALA A 441 11.61 32.12 2.37
C ALA A 441 11.32 33.10 1.22
N PHE A 442 10.71 32.64 0.10
CA PHE A 442 10.36 33.52 -1.03
C PHE A 442 9.15 34.38 -0.77
N ASN A 443 8.19 33.87 0.00
CA ASN A 443 6.96 34.58 0.31
C ASN A 443 6.98 35.22 1.72
N ASN A 444 8.11 35.08 2.43
CA ASN A 444 8.28 35.53 3.81
C ASN A 444 7.13 35.06 4.74
N ILE A 445 6.81 33.76 4.64
CA ILE A 445 5.76 33.12 5.42
C ILE A 445 6.42 32.20 6.45
N SER A 446 6.01 32.33 7.70
CA SER A 446 6.31 31.40 8.77
C SER A 446 5.05 30.99 9.46
N ARG A 447 4.80 29.70 9.61
CA ARG A 447 3.59 29.15 10.20
C ARG A 447 3.89 27.98 11.10
N GLU A 448 3.20 27.98 12.23
CA GLU A 448 3.23 26.89 13.19
C GLU A 448 1.81 26.48 13.53
N LYS A 449 1.59 25.18 13.68
CA LYS A 449 0.34 24.59 14.13
C LYS A 449 0.60 23.51 15.16
N SER A 450 -0.07 23.62 16.30
CA SER A 450 -0.09 22.57 17.32
C SER A 450 -1.50 22.05 17.52
N TYR A 451 -1.67 20.75 17.59
CA TYR A 451 -2.96 20.11 17.82
C TYR A 451 -2.78 18.73 18.45
N SER A 452 -3.87 18.18 18.97
CA SER A 452 -3.87 16.85 19.57
C SER A 452 -5.14 16.09 19.20
N GLU A 453 -5.01 14.76 19.03
CA GLU A 453 -6.08 13.88 18.60
C GLU A 453 -6.21 12.67 19.52
N PRO A 454 -7.30 12.56 20.29
CA PRO A 454 -7.66 11.30 20.97
C PRO A 454 -8.35 10.36 19.99
N LEU A 455 -7.89 9.11 19.94
CA LEU A 455 -8.32 8.10 18.98
C LEU A 455 -8.75 6.82 19.73
N PRO A 456 -9.98 6.77 20.25
CA PRO A 456 -10.52 5.59 20.91
C PRO A 456 -10.80 4.47 19.89
N SER A 457 -10.69 3.23 20.37
CA SER A 457 -11.01 2.03 19.60
C SER A 457 -11.66 0.97 20.47
N LEU A 458 -12.50 0.15 19.87
CA LEU A 458 -13.06 -1.05 20.47
C LEU A 458 -13.11 -2.14 19.42
N ASN A 459 -12.44 -3.25 19.68
CA ASN A 459 -12.50 -4.44 18.83
C ASN A 459 -13.10 -5.59 19.64
N VAL A 460 -13.94 -6.38 19.02
CA VAL A 460 -14.64 -7.52 19.63
C VAL A 460 -14.58 -8.70 18.68
N MET A 461 -14.21 -9.87 19.19
CA MET A 461 -14.26 -11.12 18.45
C MET A 461 -15.03 -12.16 19.25
N TYR A 462 -15.82 -12.98 18.57
CA TYR A 462 -16.49 -14.15 19.12
C TYR A 462 -16.03 -15.41 18.39
N HIS A 463 -15.47 -16.35 19.16
CA HIS A 463 -14.99 -17.64 18.67
C HIS A 463 -16.15 -18.63 18.61
N LEU A 464 -16.75 -18.82 17.42
CA LEU A 464 -17.81 -19.81 17.20
C LEU A 464 -17.26 -21.26 17.29
N SER A 465 -16.06 -21.44 16.73
CA SER A 465 -15.25 -22.65 16.80
C SER A 465 -13.76 -22.28 16.60
N ASP A 466 -12.88 -23.28 16.62
CA ASP A 466 -11.45 -23.06 16.34
C ASP A 466 -11.23 -22.45 14.95
N SER A 467 -12.01 -22.87 13.96
CA SER A 467 -11.92 -22.42 12.57
C SER A 467 -12.83 -21.24 12.23
N TRP A 468 -13.81 -20.88 13.03
CA TRP A 468 -14.83 -19.89 12.69
C TRP A 468 -14.94 -18.77 13.71
N LYS A 469 -14.72 -17.54 13.27
CA LYS A 469 -14.75 -16.33 14.10
C LYS A 469 -15.73 -15.31 13.53
N LEU A 470 -16.39 -14.57 14.44
CA LEU A 470 -17.11 -13.34 14.13
C LEU A 470 -16.33 -12.18 14.73
N PHE A 471 -16.32 -11.03 14.08
CA PHE A 471 -15.69 -9.83 14.61
C PHE A 471 -16.51 -8.57 14.35
N ALA A 472 -16.38 -7.60 15.23
CA ALA A 472 -16.90 -6.26 15.07
C ALA A 472 -15.92 -5.24 15.66
N ASN A 473 -15.82 -4.08 15.05
CA ASN A 473 -15.00 -3.01 15.59
C ASN A 473 -15.57 -1.62 15.36
N ALA A 474 -15.18 -0.69 16.22
CA ALA A 474 -15.49 0.73 16.13
C ALA A 474 -14.22 1.52 16.48
N ASN A 475 -13.69 2.29 15.54
CA ASN A 475 -12.39 2.91 15.67
C ASN A 475 -12.40 4.36 15.18
N THR A 476 -11.63 5.22 15.85
CA THR A 476 -11.36 6.58 15.41
C THR A 476 -9.94 6.66 14.87
N SER A 477 -9.78 7.30 13.74
CA SER A 477 -8.51 7.53 13.06
C SER A 477 -8.40 8.96 12.55
N PHE A 478 -7.20 9.38 12.15
CA PHE A 478 -6.98 10.75 11.68
C PHE A 478 -5.97 10.82 10.53
N GLY A 479 -6.05 11.94 9.78
CA GLY A 479 -5.04 12.36 8.82
C GLY A 479 -4.42 13.68 9.25
N SER A 480 -3.08 13.75 9.33
CA SER A 480 -2.35 14.96 9.70
C SER A 480 -2.41 16.04 8.61
N MET A 481 -2.25 17.29 9.00
CA MET A 481 -2.05 18.40 8.07
C MET A 481 -0.67 18.32 7.43
N GLN A 482 -0.61 18.49 6.12
CA GLN A 482 0.62 18.38 5.34
C GLN A 482 1.28 19.75 5.15
N TYR A 483 2.60 19.77 4.93
CA TYR A 483 3.38 21.02 4.78
C TYR A 483 2.80 21.94 3.72
N PHE A 484 2.50 21.41 2.52
CA PHE A 484 1.96 22.23 1.43
C PHE A 484 0.54 22.77 1.71
N GLN A 485 -0.24 22.13 2.57
CA GLN A 485 -1.55 22.63 3.00
C GLN A 485 -1.41 23.86 3.91
N LEU A 486 -0.32 23.95 4.62
CA LEU A 486 -0.01 25.09 5.47
C LEU A 486 0.61 26.27 4.70
N THR A 487 1.28 26.04 3.56
CA THR A 487 1.92 27.09 2.76
C THR A 487 1.05 27.63 1.64
N LYS A 488 0.24 26.78 0.99
CA LYS A 488 -0.63 27.15 -0.12
C LYS A 488 -2.03 27.47 0.39
N GLY A 489 -2.26 28.69 0.73
CA GLY A 489 -3.59 29.24 0.94
C GLY A 489 -3.89 30.30 -0.11
N GLY A 490 -5.16 30.61 -0.41
CA GLY A 490 -5.66 31.44 -1.49
C GLY A 490 -4.88 32.71 -1.86
N ASN A 491 -5.47 33.61 -2.60
CA ASN A 491 -4.84 34.90 -2.96
C ASN A 491 -4.31 35.62 -1.73
N GLY A 492 -2.98 35.67 -1.58
CA GLY A 492 -2.31 36.26 -0.43
C GLY A 492 -1.64 35.26 0.50
N ASN A 493 -1.44 34.00 0.07
CA ASN A 493 -0.67 33.00 0.80
C ASN A 493 -1.11 32.72 2.25
N GLN A 494 -2.41 32.90 2.57
CA GLN A 494 -2.94 32.57 3.88
C GLN A 494 -3.58 31.19 3.87
N PRO A 495 -3.27 30.26 4.80
CA PRO A 495 -4.11 29.09 5.01
C PRO A 495 -5.47 29.54 5.47
N ALA A 496 -6.51 28.77 5.17
CA ALA A 496 -7.82 29.04 5.73
C ALA A 496 -7.73 29.10 7.26
N PRO A 497 -8.26 30.15 7.90
CA PRO A 497 -8.35 30.19 9.34
C PRO A 497 -9.11 28.96 9.86
N GLY A 498 -8.56 28.25 10.83
CA GLY A 498 -9.22 27.10 11.43
C GLY A 498 -8.98 25.75 10.75
N LEU A 499 -8.00 25.64 9.85
CA LEU A 499 -7.60 24.33 9.30
C LEU A 499 -7.26 23.35 10.43
N THR A 500 -7.89 22.16 10.42
CA THR A 500 -7.72 21.08 11.40
C THR A 500 -7.36 19.77 10.75
N ALA A 501 -6.88 18.81 11.54
CA ALA A 501 -6.64 17.45 11.06
C ALA A 501 -7.94 16.79 10.55
N GLU A 502 -7.79 15.87 9.60
CA GLU A 502 -8.88 15.02 9.15
C GLU A 502 -9.23 13.99 10.24
N LYS A 503 -10.51 13.61 10.38
CA LYS A 503 -10.94 12.60 11.36
C LYS A 503 -11.95 11.65 10.76
N ALA A 504 -11.82 10.36 11.05
CA ALA A 504 -12.72 9.33 10.58
C ALA A 504 -13.14 8.39 11.70
N HIS A 505 -14.39 7.96 11.63
CA HIS A 505 -14.97 6.91 12.47
C HIS A 505 -15.28 5.71 11.57
N THR A 506 -14.63 4.58 11.86
CA THR A 506 -14.78 3.35 11.09
C THR A 506 -15.52 2.31 11.92
N TYR A 507 -16.51 1.66 11.32
CA TYR A 507 -17.28 0.57 11.88
C TYR A 507 -17.18 -0.63 10.95
N GLU A 508 -16.90 -1.79 11.51
CA GLU A 508 -16.85 -3.05 10.77
C GLU A 508 -17.65 -4.13 11.49
N PHE A 509 -18.20 -5.04 10.69
CA PHE A 509 -18.72 -6.30 11.13
C PHE A 509 -18.36 -7.36 10.11
N GLY A 510 -17.78 -8.46 10.56
CA GLY A 510 -17.33 -9.52 9.65
C GLY A 510 -17.29 -10.90 10.27
N THR A 511 -17.01 -11.85 9.41
CA THR A 511 -16.80 -13.25 9.76
C THR A 511 -15.60 -13.81 9.02
N ARG A 512 -14.88 -14.71 9.67
CA ARG A 512 -13.75 -15.42 9.10
C ARG A 512 -13.84 -16.89 9.42
N TYR A 513 -13.63 -17.70 8.39
CA TYR A 513 -13.53 -19.16 8.47
C TYR A 513 -12.19 -19.59 7.85
N ASP A 514 -11.42 -20.37 8.56
CA ASP A 514 -10.13 -20.90 8.09
C ASP A 514 -9.94 -22.32 8.60
N ASP A 515 -9.94 -23.27 7.68
CA ASP A 515 -9.57 -24.66 7.92
C ASP A 515 -8.58 -25.14 6.84
N THR A 516 -8.33 -26.44 6.76
CA THR A 516 -7.38 -26.99 5.78
C THR A 516 -7.87 -26.92 4.33
N VAL A 517 -9.17 -26.76 4.11
CA VAL A 517 -9.83 -26.85 2.79
C VAL A 517 -10.36 -25.49 2.36
N VAL A 518 -10.98 -24.74 3.28
CA VAL A 518 -11.67 -23.48 2.99
C VAL A 518 -11.09 -22.35 3.82
N LYS A 519 -10.74 -21.25 3.16
CA LYS A 519 -10.46 -19.97 3.80
C LYS A 519 -11.43 -18.94 3.26
N ALA A 520 -12.24 -18.34 4.13
CA ALA A 520 -13.25 -17.39 3.74
C ALA A 520 -13.33 -16.21 4.71
N GLU A 521 -13.45 -15.00 4.15
CA GLU A 521 -13.70 -13.79 4.92
C GLU A 521 -14.82 -12.98 4.25
N ALA A 522 -15.71 -12.43 5.07
CA ALA A 522 -16.71 -11.46 4.64
C ALA A 522 -16.74 -10.31 5.64
N THR A 523 -16.60 -9.08 5.16
CA THR A 523 -16.57 -7.88 5.99
C THR A 523 -17.52 -6.82 5.42
N LEU A 524 -18.41 -6.31 6.26
CA LEU A 524 -19.17 -5.09 6.02
C LEU A 524 -18.44 -3.93 6.70
N PHE A 525 -18.32 -2.80 6.00
CA PHE A 525 -17.66 -1.60 6.56
C PHE A 525 -18.46 -0.34 6.32
N TYR A 526 -18.30 0.60 7.24
CA TYR A 526 -18.81 1.95 7.16
C TYR A 526 -17.77 2.93 7.72
N ILE A 527 -17.39 3.95 6.94
CA ILE A 527 -16.47 5.01 7.36
C ILE A 527 -17.21 6.33 7.25
N ASP A 528 -17.31 7.06 8.37
CA ASP A 528 -17.74 8.44 8.43
C ASP A 528 -16.49 9.32 8.56
N PHE A 529 -16.20 10.07 7.52
CA PHE A 529 -14.97 10.83 7.42
C PHE A 529 -15.27 12.32 7.44
N ASP A 530 -15.07 12.92 8.59
CA ASP A 530 -15.28 14.34 8.83
C ASP A 530 -14.02 15.17 8.60
N ASN A 531 -14.20 16.48 8.39
CA ASN A 531 -13.14 17.47 8.27
C ASN A 531 -12.09 17.14 7.18
N GLN A 532 -12.49 16.46 6.12
CA GLN A 532 -11.58 16.12 5.02
C GLN A 532 -10.98 17.38 4.41
N LEU A 533 -9.65 17.40 4.29
CA LEU A 533 -8.89 18.49 3.71
C LEU A 533 -9.01 18.46 2.19
N GLN A 534 -9.50 19.57 1.62
CA GLN A 534 -9.71 19.74 0.21
C GLN A 534 -9.14 21.04 -0.31
N TYR A 535 -8.56 20.98 -1.50
CA TYR A 535 -8.20 22.15 -2.29
C TYR A 535 -9.41 22.61 -3.10
N ILE A 536 -9.81 23.85 -2.95
CA ILE A 536 -11.00 24.42 -3.60
C ILE A 536 -10.61 25.16 -4.87
N SER A 537 -9.73 26.16 -4.74
CA SER A 537 -9.25 26.98 -5.85
C SER A 537 -8.00 27.76 -5.42
N ASN A 538 -7.35 28.42 -6.37
CA ASN A 538 -6.25 29.32 -6.05
C ASN A 538 -6.64 30.48 -5.14
N ASP A 539 -7.92 30.89 -5.15
CA ASP A 539 -8.42 32.01 -4.35
C ASP A 539 -8.76 31.59 -2.92
N VAL A 540 -9.24 30.37 -2.72
CA VAL A 540 -9.68 29.85 -1.41
C VAL A 540 -8.59 29.02 -0.74
N GLY A 541 -7.81 28.26 -1.52
CA GLY A 541 -6.79 27.35 -1.01
C GLY A 541 -7.39 26.05 -0.41
N TRP A 542 -6.77 25.57 0.66
CA TRP A 542 -7.17 24.37 1.39
C TRP A 542 -8.19 24.70 2.47
N THR A 543 -9.21 23.85 2.62
CA THR A 543 -10.24 23.98 3.65
C THR A 543 -10.64 22.60 4.19
N ASN A 544 -11.19 22.56 5.41
CA ASN A 544 -11.88 21.39 5.95
C ASN A 544 -13.34 21.39 5.45
N MET A 545 -13.56 21.14 4.19
CA MET A 545 -14.90 21.26 3.58
C MET A 545 -15.69 19.97 3.58
N GLY A 546 -15.02 18.84 3.73
CA GLY A 546 -15.65 17.59 3.38
C GLY A 546 -16.08 16.78 4.57
N ALA A 547 -17.30 16.28 4.50
CA ALA A 547 -17.63 14.99 5.07
C ALA A 547 -17.85 14.04 3.91
N THR A 548 -17.25 12.85 4.00
CA THR A 548 -17.48 11.77 3.04
C THR A 548 -17.90 10.51 3.77
N LYS A 549 -18.71 9.69 3.11
CA LYS A 549 -19.16 8.40 3.63
C LYS A 549 -18.72 7.30 2.71
N HIS A 550 -18.08 6.30 3.28
CA HIS A 550 -17.64 5.12 2.56
C HIS A 550 -18.33 3.91 3.17
N LYS A 551 -18.94 3.08 2.35
CA LYS A 551 -19.59 1.85 2.81
C LYS A 551 -19.48 0.76 1.76
N GLY A 552 -19.41 -0.46 2.22
CA GLY A 552 -19.32 -1.58 1.30
C GLY A 552 -19.21 -2.94 1.94
N ILE A 553 -18.89 -3.89 1.09
CA ILE A 553 -18.64 -5.28 1.44
C ILE A 553 -17.34 -5.75 0.81
N GLU A 554 -16.57 -6.51 1.55
CA GLU A 554 -15.37 -7.21 1.11
C GLU A 554 -15.57 -8.70 1.30
N LEU A 555 -15.29 -9.49 0.27
CA LEU A 555 -15.40 -10.94 0.30
C LEU A 555 -14.09 -11.52 -0.21
N ALA A 556 -13.60 -12.56 0.45
CA ALA A 556 -12.48 -13.38 0.00
C ALA A 556 -12.81 -14.87 0.24
N LEU A 557 -12.42 -15.71 -0.70
CA LEU A 557 -12.58 -17.14 -0.62
C LEU A 557 -11.38 -17.83 -1.28
N SER A 558 -10.83 -18.83 -0.61
CA SER A 558 -9.90 -19.80 -1.19
C SER A 558 -10.41 -21.20 -0.87
N TYR A 559 -10.37 -22.08 -1.84
CA TYR A 559 -10.88 -23.45 -1.72
C TYR A 559 -9.89 -24.44 -2.33
N ASP A 560 -9.47 -25.43 -1.55
CA ASP A 560 -8.69 -26.57 -2.02
C ASP A 560 -9.60 -27.60 -2.68
N LEU A 561 -9.37 -27.91 -3.96
CA LEU A 561 -10.25 -28.80 -4.72
C LEU A 561 -9.97 -30.29 -4.51
N SER A 562 -8.93 -30.65 -3.77
CA SER A 562 -8.55 -32.06 -3.49
C SER A 562 -9.66 -32.84 -2.81
N GLU A 563 -10.42 -32.17 -1.91
CA GLU A 563 -11.56 -32.79 -1.22
C GLU A 563 -12.76 -33.11 -2.14
N LEU A 564 -12.89 -32.41 -3.26
CA LEU A 564 -13.97 -32.70 -4.22
C LEU A 564 -13.67 -33.95 -5.03
N ASN A 565 -12.42 -34.11 -5.47
CA ASN A 565 -11.99 -35.24 -6.28
C ASN A 565 -10.46 -35.37 -6.23
N ARG A 566 -9.96 -36.57 -5.98
CA ARG A 566 -8.52 -36.87 -6.01
C ARG A 566 -7.81 -36.53 -7.33
N ALA A 567 -8.56 -36.48 -8.44
CA ALA A 567 -8.01 -36.00 -9.71
C ALA A 567 -7.66 -34.50 -9.72
N LEU A 568 -8.14 -33.75 -8.74
CA LEU A 568 -7.89 -32.32 -8.53
C LEU A 568 -6.85 -32.07 -7.42
N ASP A 569 -6.17 -33.10 -6.97
CA ASP A 569 -5.12 -32.97 -5.94
C ASP A 569 -4.06 -31.94 -6.39
N GLY A 570 -3.76 -30.99 -5.48
CA GLY A 570 -2.92 -29.83 -5.75
C GLY A 570 -3.58 -28.67 -6.50
N ALA A 571 -4.88 -28.76 -6.81
CA ALA A 571 -5.63 -27.67 -7.41
C ALA A 571 -6.37 -26.85 -6.34
N SER A 572 -6.30 -25.53 -6.46
CA SER A 572 -7.08 -24.60 -5.63
C SER A 572 -7.66 -23.48 -6.48
N VAL A 573 -8.77 -22.91 -6.00
CA VAL A 573 -9.37 -21.71 -6.57
C VAL A 573 -9.43 -20.62 -5.51
N TYR A 574 -9.24 -19.38 -5.91
CA TYR A 574 -9.35 -18.22 -5.04
C TYR A 574 -10.11 -17.09 -5.72
N THR A 575 -10.81 -16.32 -4.95
CA THR A 575 -11.55 -15.16 -5.45
C THR A 575 -11.68 -14.09 -4.38
N SER A 576 -11.67 -12.85 -4.80
CA SER A 576 -12.02 -11.71 -3.97
C SER A 576 -13.02 -10.81 -4.68
N TYR A 577 -13.87 -10.17 -3.91
CA TYR A 577 -14.82 -9.18 -4.39
C TYR A 577 -14.91 -8.03 -3.41
N THR A 578 -14.86 -6.82 -3.93
CA THR A 578 -15.09 -5.61 -3.16
C THR A 578 -16.16 -4.77 -3.84
N TYR A 579 -17.19 -4.39 -3.08
CA TYR A 579 -18.10 -3.32 -3.44
C TYR A 579 -17.88 -2.14 -2.48
N THR A 580 -17.60 -0.96 -3.02
CA THR A 580 -17.43 0.28 -2.27
C THR A 580 -18.31 1.36 -2.86
N LYS A 581 -19.06 2.06 -2.01
CA LYS A 581 -19.69 3.33 -2.33
C LYS A 581 -19.06 4.41 -1.46
N ALA A 582 -18.28 5.28 -2.07
CA ALA A 582 -17.67 6.46 -1.46
C ALA A 582 -18.31 7.72 -2.08
N SER A 583 -18.90 8.57 -1.25
CA SER A 583 -19.61 9.78 -1.70
C SER A 583 -19.44 10.92 -0.72
N THR A 584 -19.54 12.14 -1.22
CA THR A 584 -19.64 13.33 -0.39
C THR A 584 -20.96 13.34 0.40
N ASP A 585 -20.91 13.78 1.66
CA ASP A 585 -22.08 13.84 2.56
C ASP A 585 -22.63 15.25 2.70
N LYS A 586 -21.79 16.29 2.60
CA LYS A 586 -22.16 17.69 2.84
C LYS A 586 -21.67 18.62 1.73
N GLY A 587 -22.23 19.83 1.66
CA GLY A 587 -21.85 20.87 0.72
C GLY A 587 -22.51 20.73 -0.66
N ASP A 588 -22.04 21.52 -1.62
CA ASP A 588 -22.63 21.63 -2.98
C ASP A 588 -22.52 20.32 -3.79
N PHE A 589 -21.68 19.40 -3.36
CA PHE A 589 -21.46 18.10 -4.01
C PHE A 589 -22.07 16.93 -3.21
N ALA A 590 -22.92 17.18 -2.23
CA ALA A 590 -23.52 16.15 -1.41
C ALA A 590 -24.19 15.05 -2.26
N GLY A 591 -23.89 13.78 -1.93
CA GLY A 591 -24.39 12.60 -2.61
C GLY A 591 -23.65 12.21 -3.89
N LYS A 592 -22.68 13.02 -4.38
CA LYS A 592 -21.85 12.66 -5.55
C LYS A 592 -20.75 11.68 -5.15
N ASP A 593 -20.44 10.77 -6.04
CA ASP A 593 -19.34 9.81 -5.86
C ASP A 593 -18.00 10.53 -5.83
N LEU A 594 -17.09 9.99 -5.03
CA LEU A 594 -15.70 10.42 -5.05
C LEU A 594 -15.01 9.99 -6.36
N PRO A 595 -14.03 10.74 -6.84
CA PRO A 595 -13.25 10.35 -8.00
C PRO A 595 -12.18 9.30 -7.66
N PHE A 596 -11.53 8.76 -8.69
CA PHE A 596 -10.35 7.91 -8.64
C PHE A 596 -10.51 6.57 -7.92
N TYR A 597 -11.70 6.03 -7.84
CA TYR A 597 -11.94 4.67 -7.36
C TYR A 597 -13.00 3.97 -8.21
N SER A 598 -12.91 2.65 -8.29
CA SER A 598 -13.92 1.79 -8.90
C SER A 598 -14.83 1.21 -7.83
N ARG A 599 -16.16 1.27 -8.05
CA ARG A 599 -17.12 0.75 -7.07
C ARG A 599 -17.04 -0.75 -6.87
N GLN A 600 -16.62 -1.48 -7.90
CA GLN A 600 -16.52 -2.94 -7.87
C GLN A 600 -15.15 -3.36 -8.37
N VAL A 601 -14.52 -4.24 -7.62
CA VAL A 601 -13.25 -4.87 -7.96
C VAL A 601 -13.39 -6.36 -7.73
N TYR A 602 -12.92 -7.15 -8.69
CA TYR A 602 -12.90 -8.60 -8.67
C TYR A 602 -11.50 -9.13 -8.90
N THR A 603 -11.14 -10.15 -8.17
CA THR A 603 -10.02 -11.03 -8.49
C THR A 603 -10.51 -12.46 -8.47
N VAL A 604 -10.11 -13.26 -9.42
CA VAL A 604 -10.38 -14.69 -9.47
C VAL A 604 -9.16 -15.40 -10.01
N GLY A 605 -8.81 -16.54 -9.43
CA GLY A 605 -7.71 -17.31 -9.94
C GLY A 605 -7.81 -18.79 -9.59
N THR A 606 -6.97 -19.55 -10.24
CA THR A 606 -6.77 -20.98 -9.97
C THR A 606 -5.28 -21.28 -9.96
N ARG A 607 -4.87 -22.07 -9.01
CA ARG A 607 -3.52 -22.62 -8.89
C ARG A 607 -3.60 -24.14 -9.01
N TYR A 608 -2.67 -24.73 -9.77
CA TYR A 608 -2.53 -26.17 -9.89
C TYR A 608 -1.07 -26.58 -9.74
N ALA A 609 -0.78 -27.30 -8.67
CA ALA A 609 0.55 -27.85 -8.39
C ALA A 609 0.54 -29.37 -8.54
N THR A 610 1.34 -29.91 -9.41
CA THR A 610 1.44 -31.35 -9.64
C THR A 610 2.88 -31.77 -9.93
N GLY A 611 3.43 -32.61 -9.06
CA GLY A 611 4.84 -32.98 -9.10
C GLY A 611 5.74 -31.73 -8.99
N SER A 612 6.57 -31.50 -10.00
CA SER A 612 7.44 -30.32 -10.08
C SER A 612 6.83 -29.12 -10.79
N TRP A 613 5.60 -29.23 -11.29
CA TRP A 613 4.93 -28.16 -12.02
C TRP A 613 3.99 -27.37 -11.13
N VAL A 614 3.99 -26.05 -11.29
CA VAL A 614 2.97 -25.14 -10.75
C VAL A 614 2.42 -24.28 -11.89
N TRP A 615 1.11 -24.21 -11.98
CA TRP A 615 0.39 -23.39 -12.94
C TRP A 615 -0.51 -22.40 -12.19
N ASN A 616 -0.55 -21.16 -12.67
CA ASN A 616 -1.44 -20.14 -12.16
C ASN A 616 -2.16 -19.45 -13.32
N LEU A 617 -3.48 -19.22 -13.16
CA LEU A 617 -4.30 -18.42 -14.03
C LEU A 617 -5.11 -17.48 -13.16
N ASP A 618 -4.95 -16.19 -13.32
CA ASP A 618 -5.66 -15.19 -12.55
C ASP A 618 -6.29 -14.13 -13.45
N GLY A 619 -7.38 -13.54 -12.95
CA GLY A 619 -8.09 -12.45 -13.58
C GLY A 619 -8.35 -11.33 -12.58
N TYR A 620 -8.11 -10.11 -13.00
CA TYR A 620 -8.43 -8.89 -12.28
C TYR A 620 -9.42 -8.05 -13.07
N ALA A 621 -10.49 -7.61 -12.44
CA ALA A 621 -11.49 -6.75 -13.06
C ALA A 621 -11.89 -5.60 -12.15
N GLN A 622 -12.12 -4.44 -12.74
CA GLN A 622 -12.69 -3.29 -12.05
C GLN A 622 -13.80 -2.61 -12.87
N SER A 623 -14.78 -2.04 -12.17
CA SER A 623 -15.81 -1.23 -12.79
C SER A 623 -15.27 0.13 -13.22
N LYS A 624 -16.07 0.89 -13.95
CA LYS A 624 -15.72 2.26 -14.34
C LYS A 624 -15.38 3.12 -13.11
N GLN A 625 -14.53 4.12 -13.31
CA GLN A 625 -14.19 5.14 -12.32
C GLN A 625 -14.27 6.54 -12.95
N HIS A 626 -14.47 7.54 -12.11
CA HIS A 626 -14.38 8.94 -12.52
C HIS A 626 -12.95 9.43 -12.29
N SER A 627 -12.39 10.13 -13.27
CA SER A 627 -11.05 10.68 -13.21
C SER A 627 -11.10 12.12 -13.71
N PRO A 628 -11.44 13.07 -12.82
CA PRO A 628 -11.54 14.48 -13.18
C PRO A 628 -10.17 15.06 -13.50
N GLY A 629 -10.17 16.16 -14.23
CA GLY A 629 -9.00 17.00 -14.45
C GLY A 629 -8.65 17.89 -13.26
N THR A 630 -7.89 18.93 -13.53
CA THR A 630 -7.59 19.99 -12.55
C THR A 630 -8.86 20.82 -12.28
N GLY A 631 -9.32 20.84 -11.05
CA GLY A 631 -10.52 21.56 -10.63
C GLY A 631 -11.03 21.01 -9.32
N PRO A 632 -12.19 21.43 -8.85
CA PRO A 632 -12.83 20.82 -7.70
C PRO A 632 -12.94 19.31 -7.93
N GLU A 633 -12.39 18.52 -7.03
CA GLU A 633 -12.21 17.06 -7.16
C GLU A 633 -13.52 16.29 -7.45
N TYR A 634 -14.67 16.95 -7.35
CA TYR A 634 -15.99 16.32 -7.50
C TYR A 634 -16.70 16.68 -8.81
N VAL A 635 -16.09 17.47 -9.67
CA VAL A 635 -16.69 17.82 -10.96
C VAL A 635 -16.22 16.80 -11.99
N THR A 636 -17.07 15.84 -12.31
CA THR A 636 -16.88 14.89 -13.39
C THR A 636 -17.16 15.58 -14.73
N GLN A 637 -16.21 16.33 -15.25
CA GLN A 637 -16.28 16.84 -16.62
C GLN A 637 -15.37 16.02 -17.50
N GLU A 638 -15.92 15.51 -18.60
CA GLU A 638 -15.11 15.03 -19.69
C GLU A 638 -14.54 16.24 -20.43
N SER A 639 -13.23 16.24 -20.67
CA SER A 639 -12.63 17.23 -21.55
C SER A 639 -12.98 16.93 -23.00
N ALA A 640 -13.15 17.99 -23.81
CA ALA A 640 -13.50 17.86 -25.23
C ALA A 640 -12.47 17.04 -26.03
N ASP A 641 -11.22 17.02 -25.59
CA ASP A 641 -10.12 16.26 -26.19
C ASP A 641 -9.93 14.85 -25.61
N GLY A 642 -10.77 14.44 -24.64
CA GLY A 642 -10.72 13.15 -23.98
C GLY A 642 -9.57 12.94 -23.01
N GLN A 643 -8.88 13.99 -22.58
CA GLN A 643 -7.80 13.89 -21.58
C GLN A 643 -8.33 13.52 -20.20
N PHE A 644 -9.50 14.01 -19.82
CA PHE A 644 -10.14 13.81 -18.54
C PHE A 644 -11.52 13.21 -18.68
N GLY A 645 -12.04 12.58 -17.65
CA GLY A 645 -13.39 12.05 -17.59
C GLY A 645 -13.45 10.60 -17.15
N ASP A 646 -14.50 9.93 -17.51
CA ASP A 646 -14.73 8.54 -17.12
C ASP A 646 -13.68 7.61 -17.75
N ILE A 647 -13.19 6.69 -16.94
CA ILE A 647 -12.39 5.55 -17.36
C ILE A 647 -13.29 4.32 -17.34
N ALA A 648 -13.40 3.65 -18.48
CA ALA A 648 -14.18 2.42 -18.60
C ALA A 648 -13.65 1.32 -17.68
N GLY A 649 -14.55 0.46 -17.21
CA GLY A 649 -14.16 -0.76 -16.54
C GLY A 649 -13.43 -1.71 -17.48
N TYR A 650 -12.57 -2.54 -16.94
CA TYR A 650 -11.79 -3.52 -17.68
C TYR A 650 -11.58 -4.81 -16.90
N MET A 651 -11.16 -5.85 -17.63
CA MET A 651 -10.74 -7.13 -17.06
C MET A 651 -9.49 -7.60 -17.79
N VAL A 652 -8.47 -7.98 -17.03
CA VAL A 652 -7.22 -8.54 -17.54
C VAL A 652 -7.02 -9.93 -16.95
N TRP A 653 -6.43 -10.83 -17.74
CA TRP A 653 -6.10 -12.18 -17.35
C TRP A 653 -4.61 -12.41 -17.50
N ASN A 654 -4.03 -13.12 -16.55
CA ASN A 654 -2.62 -13.50 -16.55
C ASN A 654 -2.51 -15.03 -16.44
N MET A 655 -1.49 -15.60 -17.04
CA MET A 655 -1.21 -17.03 -16.97
C MET A 655 0.28 -17.26 -16.78
N ARG A 656 0.62 -18.20 -15.91
CA ARG A 656 2.00 -18.58 -15.64
C ARG A 656 2.13 -20.08 -15.43
N GLY A 657 3.26 -20.64 -15.83
CA GLY A 657 3.68 -22.00 -15.50
C GLY A 657 5.14 -22.01 -15.09
N GLU A 658 5.49 -22.85 -14.12
CA GLU A 658 6.86 -23.06 -13.69
C GLU A 658 7.17 -24.51 -13.42
N TYR A 659 8.45 -24.85 -13.52
CA TYR A 659 8.99 -26.17 -13.24
C TYR A 659 10.17 -26.09 -12.28
N ASN A 660 10.11 -26.83 -11.16
CA ASN A 660 11.20 -26.96 -10.20
C ASN A 660 12.00 -28.23 -10.47
N PHE A 661 13.31 -28.09 -10.74
CA PHE A 661 14.22 -29.18 -11.06
C PHE A 661 14.71 -29.95 -9.82
N GLY A 662 14.32 -29.52 -8.62
CA GLY A 662 14.65 -30.19 -7.37
C GLY A 662 16.06 -29.90 -6.83
N PRO A 663 16.39 -30.47 -5.67
CA PRO A 663 17.59 -30.11 -4.91
C PRO A 663 18.90 -30.48 -5.61
N GLN A 664 18.89 -31.42 -6.55
CA GLN A 664 20.09 -31.80 -7.33
C GLN A 664 20.63 -30.66 -8.20
N LEU A 665 19.78 -29.70 -8.55
CA LEU A 665 20.12 -28.49 -9.30
C LEU A 665 19.89 -27.23 -8.46
N SER A 666 20.18 -27.27 -7.16
CA SER A 666 20.00 -26.13 -6.24
C SER A 666 18.57 -25.56 -6.29
N ASN A 667 17.58 -26.42 -6.38
CA ASN A 667 16.17 -26.07 -6.55
C ASN A 667 15.94 -25.06 -7.68
N LEU A 668 16.69 -25.19 -8.78
CA LEU A 668 16.47 -24.36 -9.96
C LEU A 668 15.00 -24.43 -10.36
N THR A 669 14.36 -23.27 -10.44
CA THR A 669 13.00 -23.12 -10.92
C THR A 669 13.02 -22.26 -12.16
N LEU A 670 12.40 -22.72 -13.23
CA LEU A 670 12.21 -21.96 -14.46
C LEU A 670 10.72 -21.76 -14.70
N GLY A 671 10.33 -20.50 -14.92
CA GLY A 671 8.95 -20.12 -15.18
C GLY A 671 8.82 -19.24 -16.42
N ALA A 672 7.65 -19.28 -17.02
CA ALA A 672 7.25 -18.37 -18.08
C ALA A 672 5.77 -18.02 -17.96
N GLY A 673 5.39 -16.84 -18.43
CA GLY A 673 4.02 -16.42 -18.37
C GLY A 673 3.67 -15.26 -19.30
N VAL A 674 2.40 -14.93 -19.28
CA VAL A 674 1.80 -13.85 -20.07
C VAL A 674 0.90 -13.04 -19.18
N LYS A 675 1.19 -11.75 -19.03
CA LYS A 675 0.28 -10.75 -18.45
C LYS A 675 -0.63 -10.19 -19.55
N ASN A 676 -1.85 -9.81 -19.18
CA ASN A 676 -2.87 -9.34 -20.13
C ASN A 676 -3.02 -10.30 -21.32
N LEU A 677 -3.33 -11.56 -21.04
CA LEU A 677 -3.38 -12.69 -22.00
C LEU A 677 -4.18 -12.38 -23.26
N PHE A 678 -5.28 -11.63 -23.14
CA PHE A 678 -6.19 -11.31 -24.24
C PHE A 678 -5.89 -9.97 -24.91
N ASP A 679 -4.78 -9.30 -24.55
CA ASP A 679 -4.37 -7.99 -25.06
C ASP A 679 -5.47 -6.93 -24.93
N GLN A 680 -6.13 -6.92 -23.78
CA GLN A 680 -7.18 -5.95 -23.47
C GLN A 680 -6.59 -4.55 -23.45
N ARG A 681 -7.14 -3.64 -24.23
CA ARG A 681 -6.77 -2.22 -24.21
C ARG A 681 -7.63 -1.48 -23.18
N TYR A 682 -6.98 -0.77 -22.28
CA TYR A 682 -7.65 -0.06 -21.20
C TYR A 682 -6.85 1.16 -20.74
N PHE A 683 -7.50 2.02 -19.98
CA PHE A 683 -6.84 3.13 -19.26
C PHE A 683 -6.88 2.86 -17.78
N THR A 684 -5.82 3.25 -17.08
CA THR A 684 -5.72 3.09 -15.63
C THR A 684 -6.21 4.31 -14.88
N ARG A 685 -5.98 5.50 -15.41
CA ARG A 685 -6.47 6.79 -14.87
C ARG A 685 -6.30 7.92 -15.90
N SER A 686 -6.93 9.06 -15.64
CA SER A 686 -6.49 10.35 -16.18
C SER A 686 -5.67 11.08 -15.12
N ASN A 687 -4.73 11.90 -15.58
CA ASN A 687 -3.86 12.64 -14.68
C ASN A 687 -4.08 14.13 -14.78
N ASP A 688 -3.85 14.77 -13.67
CA ASP A 688 -3.97 16.20 -13.46
C ASP A 688 -2.68 16.99 -13.71
N ASN A 689 -1.49 16.37 -13.66
CA ASN A 689 -0.21 17.06 -13.91
C ASN A 689 0.36 16.82 -15.30
N ASN A 690 0.19 15.62 -15.87
CA ASN A 690 0.78 15.22 -17.15
C ASN A 690 -0.27 15.04 -18.25
N PHE A 691 -1.35 15.73 -18.15
CA PHE A 691 -2.42 15.88 -19.14
C PHE A 691 -2.73 14.63 -19.97
N GLY A 692 -3.80 13.95 -19.63
CA GLY A 692 -4.34 12.84 -20.41
C GLY A 692 -4.56 11.55 -19.66
N LYS A 693 -5.11 10.56 -20.35
CA LYS A 693 -5.37 9.23 -19.81
C LYS A 693 -4.12 8.34 -19.92
N TYR A 694 -3.84 7.60 -18.86
CA TYR A 694 -2.75 6.62 -18.84
C TYR A 694 -3.21 5.30 -19.44
N VAL A 695 -2.42 4.80 -20.39
CA VAL A 695 -2.66 3.52 -21.07
C VAL A 695 -2.23 2.39 -20.15
N GLY A 696 -3.07 1.37 -20.00
CA GLY A 696 -2.74 0.15 -19.28
C GLY A 696 -1.73 -0.71 -20.04
N GLU A 697 -1.06 -1.59 -19.31
CA GLU A 697 -0.04 -2.49 -19.86
C GLU A 697 -0.63 -3.39 -20.95
N PRO A 698 -0.03 -3.46 -22.16
CA PRO A 698 -0.47 -4.39 -23.21
C PRO A 698 -0.08 -5.81 -22.85
N ARG A 699 -0.39 -6.78 -23.71
CA ARG A 699 0.10 -8.15 -23.53
C ARG A 699 1.61 -8.16 -23.33
N THR A 700 2.05 -8.74 -22.21
CA THR A 700 3.45 -8.79 -21.81
C THR A 700 3.86 -10.23 -21.53
N PHE A 701 4.94 -10.68 -22.15
CA PHE A 701 5.53 -12.00 -21.94
C PHE A 701 6.67 -11.88 -20.94
N PHE A 702 6.80 -12.86 -20.06
CA PHE A 702 7.94 -12.90 -19.14
C PHE A 702 8.50 -14.31 -18.99
N VAL A 703 9.78 -14.35 -18.67
CA VAL A 703 10.50 -15.55 -18.27
C VAL A 703 11.20 -15.28 -16.95
N GLN A 704 11.27 -16.30 -16.10
CA GLN A 704 11.85 -16.20 -14.76
C GLN A 704 12.72 -17.42 -14.48
N GLY A 705 13.86 -17.20 -13.85
CA GLY A 705 14.70 -18.25 -13.30
C GLY A 705 15.06 -17.92 -11.85
N SER A 706 15.03 -18.91 -10.96
CA SER A 706 15.47 -18.77 -9.57
C SER A 706 16.22 -20.01 -9.09
N ILE A 707 17.17 -19.80 -8.18
CA ILE A 707 17.92 -20.85 -7.49
C ILE A 707 17.91 -20.59 -5.98
N ALA A 708 18.02 -21.67 -5.20
CA ALA A 708 18.20 -21.62 -3.75
C ALA A 708 19.25 -22.65 -3.31
N PHE A 709 20.21 -22.25 -2.47
CA PHE A 709 21.33 -23.09 -2.03
C PHE A 709 21.60 -22.95 -0.53
#